data_515f82efee7d5e5d9bc71169b076ff9e
#
_entry.id   515f82efee7d5e5d9bc71169b076ff9e
#
_cell.length_a   1.000
_cell.length_b   1.000
_cell.length_c   1.000
_cell.angle_alpha   90.00
_cell.angle_beta   90.00
_cell.angle_gamma   90.00
#
_symmetry.space_group_name_H-M   'P 1'
#
loop_
_entity.id
_entity.type
_entity.pdbx_description
1 polymer ?
#
loop_
_entity_poly.entity_id
_entity_poly.type
_entity_poly.pdbx_seq_one_letter_code
_entity_poly.pdbx_strand_id
1 'polypeptide(L)'
;MTVRATCKNSPNFTAESGLLRQAIRAALFSTALGVVLMPSLSMAANPAASAVSHRYNVAAGPLGEALNQFARQAGITLSMTPQQTQGLQSPGVQGEYSTDQALSHLLGGSGLDAVSQDGSSYVLRPLAETEALALPTTDIKGFALGNALGSMDGYNATHSQIATKTSTALLETSQSVSVVTREQMDDQGSQTVSQAMRYTPGVLTNPYGATHRYDYVAMRGFNDGSVDNIYLDGLKSMGDSGTYSTMQVDPYFLQRVDILKGPSSVLYGRSSPGGLVALTSKKPLYQAYHQVQATVGTQGQRGVGFDFSGPVDDDKRIAYRLTGLTDQSDTQFDHNKEKRFALAPTLSIDFSEDTSLTLQAYLQHDPDGGYHGGVPAEGTIHQRNGNRISPHFFEGEPGIDGYSRDQQSFGYQFEHRFNDVFTARQNFRYLDSKVNMDQVYAYGWTSPTSNELNRYYTGGDERLHAFIVDNMLQAEFFTGATKHTVLMGADYQRRKTVVDWTSGGLAAINAFNPVYGNSAIDMYGETSYLRRLEQTGVYLQDLIEMDKWRFSLGLRQDWVETSDENRIAEAGRPVGTEINDRRTKLTGRAGALYLFDNGLAPYISYSESFNPNSYADSAGNPLAPTDGTQWEVGLKYQPPGTDNLFTASLFRVDQENLATKLPQENFYRAVGAVRSQGLELEAHMQLTDNLKVLGSYTFTDIEYSKSMVSTLSTPTDVIENKGNSPTQAPRHMASLWADYKFDSAALDGLRLGGGMRYVGYSWADAENTLKVPSYTLFDASIGYDLGKVGLKGVDVRLNANNLTNESYVASCASLNFCYMGEERNVAATVSYQF
;
A
#
# COMPACT_ATOMS: atom_id res chain seq x y z
N MET A 1 50.39 8.02 -33.46
CA MET A 1 49.68 7.17 -34.42
C MET A 1 48.22 7.17 -34.04
N THR A 2 47.41 7.68 -34.91
CA THR A 2 46.00 8.02 -34.72
C THR A 2 45.13 6.75 -34.80
N VAL A 3 44.37 6.44 -33.79
CA VAL A 3 43.33 5.39 -33.84
C VAL A 3 41.98 6.08 -33.95
N ARG A 4 41.32 5.85 -35.08
CA ARG A 4 39.97 6.33 -35.38
C ARG A 4 38.94 5.61 -34.52
N ALA A 5 38.11 6.37 -33.86
CA ALA A 5 36.85 5.90 -33.28
C ALA A 5 35.85 5.62 -34.41
N THR A 6 35.35 4.40 -34.48
CA THR A 6 34.23 4.05 -35.37
C THR A 6 32.94 4.21 -34.55
N CYS A 7 32.14 5.20 -34.89
CA CYS A 7 30.72 5.27 -34.47
C CYS A 7 29.96 4.04 -35.00
N LYS A 8 29.40 3.25 -34.08
CA LYS A 8 28.36 2.26 -34.40
C LYS A 8 26.99 2.94 -34.37
N ASN A 9 26.28 2.77 -35.47
CA ASN A 9 24.95 3.30 -35.75
C ASN A 9 23.95 2.88 -34.67
N SER A 10 23.23 3.86 -34.13
CA SER A 10 22.02 3.67 -33.35
C SER A 10 20.90 3.07 -34.22
N PRO A 11 20.17 2.07 -33.79
CA PRO A 11 18.98 1.62 -34.51
C PRO A 11 17.84 2.63 -34.37
N ASN A 12 17.19 2.93 -35.49
CA ASN A 12 16.09 3.87 -35.63
C ASN A 12 14.89 3.53 -34.74
N PHE A 13 14.50 4.49 -33.93
CA PHE A 13 13.29 4.53 -33.08
C PHE A 13 12.01 4.73 -33.94
N THR A 14 11.49 3.70 -34.58
CA THR A 14 10.21 3.81 -35.32
C THR A 14 9.13 2.79 -34.90
N ALA A 15 9.39 1.91 -33.93
CA ALA A 15 8.44 0.86 -33.52
C ALA A 15 7.56 1.20 -32.30
N GLU A 16 7.87 2.22 -31.51
CA GLU A 16 7.18 2.47 -30.22
C GLU A 16 5.87 3.27 -30.31
N SER A 17 5.63 4.00 -31.42
CA SER A 17 4.35 4.71 -31.62
C SER A 17 3.15 3.78 -31.84
N GLY A 18 3.39 2.50 -32.09
CA GLY A 18 2.36 1.48 -32.31
C GLY A 18 1.68 1.02 -31.02
N LEU A 19 2.42 0.89 -29.93
CA LEU A 19 1.88 0.38 -28.64
C LEU A 19 0.98 1.39 -27.94
N LEU A 20 1.36 2.66 -27.95
CA LEU A 20 0.52 3.73 -27.40
C LEU A 20 -0.78 3.89 -28.21
N ARG A 21 -0.69 3.73 -29.54
CA ARG A 21 -1.90 3.70 -30.40
C ARG A 21 -2.78 2.47 -30.18
N GLN A 22 -2.20 1.31 -29.84
CA GLN A 22 -2.95 0.10 -29.49
C GLN A 22 -3.60 0.20 -28.11
N ALA A 23 -2.88 0.76 -27.11
CA ALA A 23 -3.43 1.01 -25.79
C ALA A 23 -4.58 2.02 -25.81
N ILE A 24 -4.43 3.11 -26.57
CA ILE A 24 -5.50 4.11 -26.77
C ILE A 24 -6.68 3.50 -27.52
N ARG A 25 -6.46 2.63 -28.52
CA ARG A 25 -7.52 1.93 -29.25
C ARG A 25 -8.23 0.91 -28.36
N ALA A 26 -7.52 0.18 -27.50
CA ALA A 26 -8.11 -0.76 -26.55
C ALA A 26 -8.98 -0.03 -25.49
N ALA A 27 -8.51 1.10 -24.98
CA ALA A 27 -9.26 1.93 -24.04
C ALA A 27 -10.53 2.54 -24.68
N LEU A 28 -10.44 3.01 -25.93
CA LEU A 28 -11.57 3.56 -26.68
C LEU A 28 -12.58 2.47 -27.15
N PHE A 29 -12.10 1.25 -27.45
CA PHE A 29 -12.98 0.15 -27.84
C PHE A 29 -13.76 -0.42 -26.64
N SER A 30 -13.19 -0.41 -25.43
CA SER A 30 -13.87 -0.88 -24.22
C SER A 30 -15.04 0.04 -23.81
N THR A 31 -14.94 1.35 -24.07
CA THR A 31 -16.05 2.29 -23.85
C THR A 31 -17.19 2.16 -24.86
N ALA A 32 -16.92 1.69 -26.08
CA ALA A 32 -17.94 1.53 -27.12
C ALA A 32 -18.76 0.23 -26.99
N LEU A 33 -18.23 -0.82 -26.38
CA LEU A 33 -18.96 -2.11 -26.24
C LEU A 33 -19.95 -2.14 -25.07
N GLY A 34 -19.82 -1.21 -24.09
CA GLY A 34 -20.74 -1.11 -22.94
C GLY A 34 -22.10 -0.47 -23.25
N VAL A 35 -22.28 0.15 -24.45
CA VAL A 35 -23.46 0.95 -24.77
C VAL A 35 -24.47 0.19 -25.65
N VAL A 36 -24.15 -0.98 -26.21
CA VAL A 36 -24.96 -1.59 -27.32
C VAL A 36 -25.92 -2.68 -26.88
N LEU A 37 -25.97 -3.12 -25.62
CA LEU A 37 -26.86 -4.21 -25.19
C LEU A 37 -27.63 -3.85 -23.89
N MET A 38 -28.65 -2.99 -24.00
CA MET A 38 -29.75 -2.98 -23.03
C MET A 38 -31.09 -2.86 -23.74
N PRO A 39 -32.00 -3.85 -23.63
CA PRO A 39 -33.42 -3.63 -23.92
C PRO A 39 -33.98 -2.73 -22.82
N SER A 40 -34.75 -1.72 -23.23
CA SER A 40 -35.48 -0.80 -22.37
C SER A 40 -36.49 -1.56 -21.49
N LEU A 41 -36.11 -1.85 -20.25
CA LEU A 41 -37.05 -2.19 -19.18
C LEU A 41 -37.48 -0.89 -18.51
N SER A 42 -38.65 -0.42 -18.92
CA SER A 42 -39.36 0.64 -18.22
C SER A 42 -39.84 0.05 -16.88
N MET A 43 -39.14 0.31 -15.81
CA MET A 43 -39.62 0.11 -14.45
C MET A 43 -40.01 1.46 -13.86
N ALA A 44 -41.24 1.51 -13.38
CA ALA A 44 -41.80 2.69 -12.73
C ALA A 44 -40.96 3.15 -11.55
N ALA A 45 -40.53 4.41 -11.57
CA ALA A 45 -39.89 5.06 -10.48
C ALA A 45 -40.84 5.15 -9.28
N ASN A 46 -40.43 4.56 -8.13
CA ASN A 46 -41.02 4.91 -6.87
C ASN A 46 -40.36 6.24 -6.43
N PRO A 47 -41.15 7.24 -6.02
CA PRO A 47 -40.58 8.53 -5.66
C PRO A 47 -39.71 8.38 -4.40
N ALA A 48 -38.45 8.80 -4.50
CA ALA A 48 -37.61 9.09 -3.37
C ALA A 48 -38.40 9.98 -2.40
N ALA A 49 -38.26 9.71 -1.10
CA ALA A 49 -38.80 10.57 -0.07
C ALA A 49 -38.17 11.96 -0.22
N SER A 50 -38.82 12.84 -0.93
CA SER A 50 -38.48 14.24 -1.03
C SER A 50 -38.42 14.76 0.41
N ALA A 51 -37.29 15.30 0.83
CA ALA A 51 -37.23 16.11 2.05
C ALA A 51 -38.35 17.16 1.92
N VAL A 52 -39.38 17.06 2.77
CA VAL A 52 -40.54 17.89 2.69
C VAL A 52 -40.06 19.31 2.94
N SER A 53 -39.99 20.15 1.91
CA SER A 53 -39.70 21.58 2.07
C SER A 53 -40.95 22.28 2.56
N HIS A 54 -40.82 23.06 3.59
CA HIS A 54 -41.87 23.90 4.14
C HIS A 54 -41.53 25.39 3.92
N ARG A 55 -42.55 26.20 3.74
CA ARG A 55 -42.37 27.63 3.63
C ARG A 55 -42.28 28.23 5.01
N TYR A 56 -41.12 28.75 5.34
CA TYR A 56 -40.87 29.45 6.60
C TYR A 56 -40.87 30.96 6.42
N ASN A 57 -41.29 31.66 7.46
CA ASN A 57 -41.26 33.13 7.51
C ASN A 57 -40.92 33.56 8.94
N VAL A 58 -39.60 33.68 9.21
CA VAL A 58 -39.03 34.08 10.49
C VAL A 58 -38.21 35.32 10.24
N ALA A 59 -38.60 36.45 10.88
CA ALA A 59 -37.89 37.71 10.72
C ALA A 59 -36.50 37.67 11.38
N ALA A 60 -35.57 38.49 10.86
CA ALA A 60 -34.28 38.74 11.53
C ALA A 60 -34.49 39.39 12.89
N GLY A 61 -33.70 39.01 13.91
CA GLY A 61 -33.84 39.54 15.26
C GLY A 61 -33.08 38.69 16.30
N PRO A 62 -33.37 38.81 17.61
CA PRO A 62 -32.71 38.07 18.67
C PRO A 62 -32.79 36.54 18.40
N LEU A 63 -31.62 35.85 18.41
CA LEU A 63 -31.51 34.43 17.99
C LEU A 63 -32.50 33.54 18.75
N GLY A 64 -32.62 33.70 20.06
CA GLY A 64 -33.52 32.83 20.86
C GLY A 64 -34.99 32.99 20.47
N GLU A 65 -35.44 34.22 20.08
CA GLU A 65 -36.81 34.48 19.62
C GLU A 65 -37.05 33.89 18.23
N ALA A 66 -36.10 34.07 17.31
CA ALA A 66 -36.16 33.54 15.97
C ALA A 66 -36.22 32.01 15.97
N LEU A 67 -35.38 31.35 16.76
CA LEU A 67 -35.36 29.89 16.92
C LEU A 67 -36.66 29.34 17.53
N ASN A 68 -37.23 30.02 18.54
CA ASN A 68 -38.52 29.65 19.12
C ASN A 68 -39.69 29.83 18.14
N GLN A 69 -39.62 30.87 17.30
CA GLN A 69 -40.64 31.09 16.27
C GLN A 69 -40.53 30.00 15.18
N PHE A 70 -39.31 29.70 14.75
CA PHE A 70 -39.04 28.65 13.79
C PHE A 70 -39.48 27.27 14.30
N ALA A 71 -39.10 26.85 15.52
CA ALA A 71 -39.47 25.57 16.11
C ALA A 71 -41.00 25.35 16.10
N ARG A 72 -41.75 26.38 16.41
CA ARG A 72 -43.24 26.37 16.31
C ARG A 72 -43.75 26.23 14.87
N GLN A 73 -43.11 26.87 13.89
CA GLN A 73 -43.53 26.76 12.48
C GLN A 73 -43.13 25.39 11.89
N ALA A 74 -41.98 24.86 12.26
CA ALA A 74 -41.46 23.58 11.80
C ALA A 74 -42.03 22.36 12.51
N GLY A 75 -42.70 22.56 13.69
CA GLY A 75 -43.23 21.44 14.48
C GLY A 75 -42.15 20.62 15.15
N ILE A 76 -40.98 21.20 15.43
CA ILE A 76 -39.82 20.50 16.03
C ILE A 76 -39.61 20.90 17.49
N THR A 77 -38.94 20.08 18.23
CA THR A 77 -38.44 20.38 19.59
C THR A 77 -37.00 20.85 19.51
N LEU A 78 -36.69 22.06 19.96
CA LEU A 78 -35.34 22.61 19.98
C LEU A 78 -34.89 22.84 21.42
N SER A 79 -33.90 22.06 21.88
CA SER A 79 -33.30 22.17 23.21
C SER A 79 -32.18 23.23 23.17
N MET A 80 -32.39 24.34 23.89
CA MET A 80 -31.43 25.43 24.02
C MET A 80 -31.55 26.09 25.41
N THR A 81 -30.44 26.63 25.88
CA THR A 81 -30.44 27.43 27.11
C THR A 81 -30.46 28.93 26.80
N PRO A 82 -31.07 29.78 27.66
CA PRO A 82 -31.04 31.23 27.46
C PRO A 82 -29.63 31.80 27.34
N GLN A 83 -28.66 31.22 28.02
CA GLN A 83 -27.25 31.63 27.98
C GLN A 83 -26.61 31.40 26.63
N GLN A 84 -26.99 30.35 25.89
CA GLN A 84 -26.46 30.02 24.57
C GLN A 84 -26.88 31.04 23.50
N THR A 85 -28.05 31.67 23.62
CA THR A 85 -28.59 32.56 22.59
C THR A 85 -28.56 34.04 23.01
N GLN A 86 -28.09 34.35 24.23
CA GLN A 86 -28.06 35.70 24.78
C GLN A 86 -27.09 36.62 24.01
N GLY A 87 -27.58 37.71 23.50
CA GLY A 87 -26.78 38.70 22.75
C GLY A 87 -26.53 38.34 21.27
N LEU A 88 -26.94 37.17 20.81
CA LEU A 88 -26.81 36.73 19.42
C LEU A 88 -28.01 37.17 18.58
N GLN A 89 -27.76 37.44 17.29
CA GLN A 89 -28.77 37.82 16.31
C GLN A 89 -28.89 36.77 15.24
N SER A 90 -30.11 36.54 14.74
CA SER A 90 -30.41 35.69 13.60
C SER A 90 -30.64 36.52 12.35
N PRO A 91 -30.13 36.12 11.17
CA PRO A 91 -30.47 36.77 9.90
C PRO A 91 -31.94 36.54 9.48
N GLY A 92 -32.69 35.69 10.20
CA GLY A 92 -34.02 35.24 9.83
C GLY A 92 -34.01 34.23 8.68
N VAL A 93 -35.19 33.71 8.30
CA VAL A 93 -35.37 32.85 7.15
C VAL A 93 -36.71 33.11 6.47
N GLN A 94 -36.69 33.32 5.14
CA GLN A 94 -37.88 33.50 4.31
C GLN A 94 -37.78 32.68 3.03
N GLY A 95 -38.68 31.74 2.81
CA GLY A 95 -38.69 30.89 1.60
C GLY A 95 -39.05 29.43 1.90
N GLU A 96 -38.88 28.62 0.89
CA GLU A 96 -39.06 27.15 1.00
C GLU A 96 -37.70 26.48 1.30
N TYR A 97 -37.62 25.83 2.44
CA TYR A 97 -36.42 25.18 2.92
C TYR A 97 -36.78 23.84 3.59
N SER A 98 -35.85 22.88 3.64
CA SER A 98 -35.91 21.78 4.61
C SER A 98 -35.69 22.33 6.02
N THR A 99 -36.09 21.60 7.05
CA THR A 99 -35.89 21.97 8.46
C THR A 99 -34.42 22.24 8.77
N ASP A 100 -33.49 21.38 8.30
CA ASP A 100 -32.07 21.55 8.54
C ASP A 100 -31.49 22.77 7.83
N GLN A 101 -31.88 23.01 6.57
CA GLN A 101 -31.46 24.22 5.84
C GLN A 101 -31.94 25.51 6.50
N ALA A 102 -33.16 25.49 6.99
CA ALA A 102 -33.71 26.65 7.67
C ALA A 102 -33.01 26.93 9.01
N LEU A 103 -32.68 25.86 9.78
CA LEU A 103 -31.88 25.96 11.01
C LEU A 103 -30.48 26.52 10.75
N SER A 104 -29.79 25.96 9.74
CA SER A 104 -28.46 26.48 9.36
C SER A 104 -28.49 27.95 8.95
N HIS A 105 -29.55 28.39 8.26
CA HIS A 105 -29.73 29.79 7.89
C HIS A 105 -29.97 30.70 9.12
N LEU A 106 -30.80 30.26 10.06
CA LEU A 106 -31.11 31.00 11.29
C LEU A 106 -29.91 31.12 12.23
N LEU A 107 -29.02 30.11 12.21
CA LEU A 107 -27.81 30.07 13.05
C LEU A 107 -26.61 30.74 12.38
N GLY A 108 -26.73 31.19 11.15
CA GLY A 108 -25.65 31.84 10.40
C GLY A 108 -25.00 32.99 11.17
N GLY A 109 -23.69 32.91 11.42
CA GLY A 109 -22.90 33.91 12.15
C GLY A 109 -23.06 33.88 13.69
N SER A 110 -23.79 32.89 14.25
CA SER A 110 -24.01 32.80 15.71
C SER A 110 -22.94 32.04 16.47
N GLY A 111 -22.06 31.29 15.78
CA GLY A 111 -21.13 30.36 16.42
C GLY A 111 -21.81 29.14 17.05
N LEU A 112 -23.06 28.83 16.66
CA LEU A 112 -23.84 27.71 17.15
C LEU A 112 -24.24 26.80 15.96
N ASP A 113 -24.41 25.51 16.26
CA ASP A 113 -24.93 24.50 15.34
C ASP A 113 -26.11 23.76 15.99
N ALA A 114 -27.04 23.22 15.17
CA ALA A 114 -28.19 22.45 15.62
C ALA A 114 -28.05 20.99 15.15
N VAL A 115 -27.88 20.09 16.11
CA VAL A 115 -27.73 18.66 15.85
C VAL A 115 -29.06 17.93 16.07
N SER A 116 -29.53 17.23 15.02
CA SER A 116 -30.73 16.39 15.11
C SER A 116 -30.47 15.14 15.95
N GLN A 117 -31.40 14.79 16.83
CA GLN A 117 -31.37 13.55 17.63
C GLN A 117 -32.28 12.45 17.07
N ASP A 118 -33.40 12.83 16.46
CA ASP A 118 -34.41 11.89 15.98
C ASP A 118 -35.24 12.39 14.79
N GLY A 119 -34.73 13.40 14.06
CA GLY A 119 -35.42 14.03 12.94
C GLY A 119 -36.52 15.03 13.34
N SER A 120 -36.96 15.04 14.60
CA SER A 120 -37.95 15.98 15.17
C SER A 120 -37.44 16.76 16.36
N SER A 121 -36.33 16.35 16.95
CA SER A 121 -35.69 16.95 18.13
C SER A 121 -34.27 17.39 17.79
N TYR A 122 -33.92 18.63 18.14
CA TYR A 122 -32.63 19.28 17.89
C TYR A 122 -32.03 19.84 19.17
N VAL A 123 -30.69 19.80 19.27
CA VAL A 123 -29.93 20.38 20.38
C VAL A 123 -28.93 21.38 19.81
N LEU A 124 -28.89 22.62 20.40
CA LEU A 124 -27.88 23.61 20.08
C LEU A 124 -26.56 23.28 20.76
N ARG A 125 -25.46 23.32 19.98
CA ARG A 125 -24.08 23.19 20.46
C ARG A 125 -23.26 24.40 20.00
N PRO A 126 -22.25 24.84 20.77
CA PRO A 126 -21.26 25.79 20.27
C PRO A 126 -20.51 25.15 19.11
N LEU A 127 -20.33 25.90 18.01
CA LEU A 127 -19.27 25.59 17.05
C LEU A 127 -17.96 25.79 17.81
N ALA A 128 -17.19 24.70 17.98
CA ALA A 128 -15.88 24.78 18.63
C ALA A 128 -15.01 25.70 17.78
N GLU A 129 -14.63 26.86 18.31
CA GLU A 129 -13.56 27.68 17.76
C GLU A 129 -12.23 26.92 17.99
N THR A 130 -11.90 26.01 17.10
CA THR A 130 -10.53 25.56 16.91
C THR A 130 -9.95 26.41 15.79
N GLU A 131 -9.23 27.47 16.14
CA GLU A 131 -8.16 28.02 15.31
C GLU A 131 -6.96 27.06 15.29
N ALA A 132 -7.18 25.87 14.79
CA ALA A 132 -6.16 25.09 14.10
C ALA A 132 -6.44 25.30 12.62
N LEU A 133 -5.41 25.45 11.80
CA LEU A 133 -5.49 25.25 10.37
C LEU A 133 -5.89 23.79 10.15
N ALA A 134 -7.13 23.45 10.46
CA ALA A 134 -7.75 22.23 10.00
C ALA A 134 -7.81 22.39 8.50
N LEU A 135 -7.04 21.61 7.79
CA LEU A 135 -7.32 21.36 6.38
C LEU A 135 -8.81 21.00 6.36
N PRO A 136 -9.67 21.80 5.66
CA PRO A 136 -11.06 21.44 5.59
C PRO A 136 -11.09 20.02 5.04
N THR A 137 -11.79 19.11 5.72
CA THR A 137 -12.14 17.81 5.17
C THR A 137 -12.65 18.11 3.78
N THR A 138 -11.91 17.70 2.77
CA THR A 138 -12.32 17.87 1.38
C THR A 138 -13.50 16.93 1.24
N ASP A 139 -14.69 17.48 1.47
CA ASP A 139 -15.94 16.82 1.14
C ASP A 139 -15.91 16.65 -0.37
N ILE A 140 -15.44 15.48 -0.84
CA ILE A 140 -15.46 15.11 -2.26
C ILE A 140 -16.92 14.81 -2.56
N LYS A 141 -17.70 15.87 -2.71
CA LYS A 141 -19.12 15.77 -3.03
C LYS A 141 -19.25 15.14 -4.40
N GLY A 142 -19.88 13.98 -4.45
CA GLY A 142 -20.39 13.39 -5.67
C GLY A 142 -19.67 12.18 -6.21
N PHE A 143 -18.53 11.74 -5.67
CA PHE A 143 -17.82 10.57 -6.20
C PHE A 143 -18.10 9.30 -5.39
N ALA A 144 -18.27 8.17 -6.10
CA ALA A 144 -18.60 6.88 -5.49
C ALA A 144 -17.56 6.38 -4.46
N LEU A 145 -16.32 6.88 -4.53
CA LEU A 145 -15.22 6.48 -3.63
C LEU A 145 -14.81 7.59 -2.63
N GLY A 146 -15.54 8.71 -2.56
CA GLY A 146 -15.13 9.93 -1.83
C GLY A 146 -14.46 9.68 -0.48
N ASN A 147 -15.15 9.08 0.48
CA ASN A 147 -14.64 8.85 1.84
C ASN A 147 -13.51 7.79 1.90
N ALA A 148 -13.43 6.89 0.92
CA ALA A 148 -12.39 5.88 0.85
C ALA A 148 -11.08 6.38 0.25
N LEU A 149 -11.06 7.56 -0.39
CA LEU A 149 -9.89 8.17 -1.03
C LEU A 149 -9.52 9.54 -0.42
N GLY A 150 -10.42 10.12 0.36
CA GLY A 150 -10.27 11.49 0.90
C GLY A 150 -9.13 11.63 1.89
N SER A 151 -8.76 12.89 2.12
CA SER A 151 -7.92 13.29 3.24
C SER A 151 -8.64 12.99 4.56
N MET A 152 -7.90 12.52 5.54
CA MET A 152 -8.42 12.21 6.87
C MET A 152 -7.48 12.78 7.92
N ASP A 153 -8.05 13.36 8.95
CA ASP A 153 -7.32 13.81 10.12
C ASP A 153 -7.18 12.65 11.10
N GLY A 154 -6.04 12.55 11.76
CA GLY A 154 -5.75 11.51 12.73
C GLY A 154 -5.38 10.15 12.14
N TYR A 155 -5.51 9.11 12.97
CA TYR A 155 -5.09 7.74 12.64
C TYR A 155 -6.28 6.80 12.34
N ASN A 156 -7.52 7.27 12.51
CA ASN A 156 -8.72 6.45 12.47
C ASN A 156 -9.42 6.58 11.10
N ALA A 157 -9.16 5.62 10.23
CA ALA A 157 -9.90 5.50 8.98
C ALA A 157 -11.27 4.87 9.24
N THR A 158 -12.31 5.41 8.62
CA THR A 158 -13.67 4.86 8.70
C THR A 158 -14.04 4.02 7.51
N HIS A 159 -13.49 4.31 6.32
CA HIS A 159 -13.82 3.65 5.05
C HIS A 159 -12.56 3.19 4.31
N SER A 160 -12.72 2.14 3.50
CA SER A 160 -11.72 1.68 2.54
C SER A 160 -12.38 1.10 1.30
N GLN A 161 -11.71 1.20 0.16
CA GLN A 161 -12.12 0.56 -1.09
C GLN A 161 -11.43 -0.79 -1.35
N ILE A 162 -10.38 -1.10 -0.56
CA ILE A 162 -9.46 -2.20 -0.91
C ILE A 162 -10.12 -3.58 -0.93
N ALA A 163 -11.09 -3.81 -0.02
CA ALA A 163 -11.77 -5.10 0.07
C ALA A 163 -12.92 -5.25 -0.93
N THR A 164 -13.42 -4.15 -1.51
CA THR A 164 -14.69 -4.17 -2.27
C THR A 164 -14.65 -3.39 -3.58
N LYS A 165 -13.59 -2.60 -3.84
CA LYS A 165 -13.53 -1.59 -4.92
C LYS A 165 -14.70 -0.57 -4.89
N THR A 166 -15.39 -0.49 -3.75
CA THR A 166 -16.44 0.49 -3.45
C THR A 166 -16.11 1.17 -2.12
N SER A 167 -16.69 2.33 -1.82
CA SER A 167 -16.52 2.98 -0.52
C SER A 167 -17.28 2.22 0.55
N THR A 168 -16.61 1.35 1.30
CA THR A 168 -17.22 0.50 2.32
C THR A 168 -16.66 0.85 3.70
N ALA A 169 -17.54 0.98 4.70
CA ALA A 169 -17.14 1.20 6.07
C ALA A 169 -16.28 0.01 6.58
N LEU A 170 -15.17 0.32 7.26
CA LEU A 170 -14.29 -0.72 7.82
C LEU A 170 -15.03 -1.63 8.80
N LEU A 171 -15.96 -1.07 9.60
CA LEU A 171 -16.81 -1.83 10.52
C LEU A 171 -17.69 -2.86 9.81
N GLU A 172 -18.16 -2.54 8.59
CA GLU A 172 -19.08 -3.37 7.80
C GLU A 172 -18.38 -4.31 6.82
N THR A 173 -17.05 -4.28 6.77
CA THR A 173 -16.25 -5.14 5.89
C THR A 173 -15.99 -6.49 6.55
N SER A 174 -16.41 -7.60 5.93
CA SER A 174 -16.22 -8.97 6.43
C SER A 174 -14.83 -9.53 6.18
N GLN A 175 -13.79 -8.72 6.25
CA GLN A 175 -12.37 -9.05 6.07
C GLN A 175 -11.48 -8.15 6.92
N SER A 176 -10.29 -8.62 7.27
CA SER A 176 -9.27 -7.80 7.95
C SER A 176 -8.67 -6.79 6.99
N VAL A 177 -8.88 -5.51 7.28
CA VAL A 177 -8.29 -4.37 6.56
C VAL A 177 -7.66 -3.44 7.59
N SER A 178 -6.40 -3.08 7.36
CA SER A 178 -5.70 -2.04 8.12
C SER A 178 -5.46 -0.82 7.23
N VAL A 179 -5.46 0.36 7.82
CA VAL A 179 -5.24 1.62 7.10
C VAL A 179 -4.21 2.45 7.83
N VAL A 180 -3.17 2.85 7.10
CA VAL A 180 -2.15 3.80 7.57
C VAL A 180 -2.42 5.15 6.92
N THR A 181 -2.73 6.16 7.73
CA THR A 181 -3.07 7.50 7.26
C THR A 181 -1.83 8.34 6.95
N ARG A 182 -2.01 9.46 6.24
CA ARG A 182 -0.91 10.41 5.99
C ARG A 182 -0.30 10.92 7.30
N GLU A 183 -1.13 11.32 8.25
CA GLU A 183 -0.67 11.83 9.54
C GLU A 183 0.14 10.78 10.32
N GLN A 184 -0.30 9.52 10.31
CA GLN A 184 0.45 8.42 10.92
C GLN A 184 1.83 8.24 10.26
N MET A 185 1.92 8.28 8.92
CA MET A 185 3.19 8.18 8.19
C MET A 185 4.14 9.31 8.55
N ASP A 186 3.61 10.53 8.68
CA ASP A 186 4.39 11.72 9.03
C ASP A 186 4.89 11.68 10.47
N ASP A 187 4.01 11.32 11.42
CA ASP A 187 4.36 11.25 12.85
C ASP A 187 5.37 10.14 13.15
N GLN A 188 5.29 9.02 12.42
CA GLN A 188 6.23 7.89 12.54
C GLN A 188 7.50 8.07 11.69
N GLY A 189 7.61 9.12 10.87
CA GLY A 189 8.78 9.41 10.05
C GLY A 189 9.07 8.33 8.99
N SER A 190 8.03 7.84 8.30
CA SER A 190 8.15 6.77 7.32
C SER A 190 8.85 7.24 6.06
N GLN A 191 9.97 6.63 5.69
CA GLN A 191 10.78 6.93 4.50
C GLN A 191 10.51 5.95 3.34
N THR A 192 9.94 4.78 3.63
CA THR A 192 9.50 3.79 2.64
C THR A 192 8.08 3.31 2.94
N VAL A 193 7.39 2.74 1.94
CA VAL A 193 6.07 2.13 2.15
C VAL A 193 6.16 0.97 3.13
N SER A 194 7.22 0.18 3.07
CA SER A 194 7.47 -0.89 4.04
C SER A 194 7.53 -0.32 5.47
N GLN A 195 8.26 0.78 5.68
CA GLN A 195 8.34 1.43 6.98
C GLN A 195 6.99 2.00 7.46
N ALA A 196 6.13 2.48 6.56
CA ALA A 196 4.80 2.97 6.93
C ALA A 196 3.93 1.91 7.60
N MET A 197 4.13 0.63 7.26
CA MET A 197 3.33 -0.50 7.75
C MET A 197 3.88 -1.16 9.03
N ARG A 198 4.96 -0.67 9.63
CA ARG A 198 5.68 -1.33 10.74
C ARG A 198 4.88 -1.48 12.05
N TYR A 199 3.73 -0.81 12.18
CA TYR A 199 2.81 -0.93 13.32
C TYR A 199 1.54 -1.72 12.98
N THR A 200 1.46 -2.31 11.77
CA THR A 200 0.30 -3.09 11.29
C THR A 200 0.43 -4.56 11.70
N PRO A 201 -0.62 -5.18 12.26
CA PRO A 201 -0.58 -6.60 12.61
C PRO A 201 -0.50 -7.50 11.38
N GLY A 202 0.18 -8.64 11.51
CA GLY A 202 0.32 -9.64 10.44
C GLY A 202 1.28 -9.26 9.32
N VAL A 203 1.98 -8.12 9.43
CA VAL A 203 2.91 -7.59 8.42
C VAL A 203 4.33 -7.54 8.96
N LEU A 204 5.22 -8.37 8.43
CA LEU A 204 6.66 -8.23 8.65
C LEU A 204 7.22 -7.29 7.59
N THR A 205 7.67 -6.13 8.03
CA THR A 205 8.33 -5.12 7.20
C THR A 205 9.84 -5.35 7.15
N ASN A 206 10.46 -4.98 6.04
CA ASN A 206 11.92 -5.10 5.84
C ASN A 206 12.47 -6.50 6.14
N PRO A 207 11.89 -7.60 5.58
CA PRO A 207 12.41 -8.95 5.79
C PRO A 207 13.85 -9.12 5.27
N TYR A 208 14.35 -8.21 4.43
CA TYR A 208 15.72 -8.15 3.94
C TYR A 208 16.56 -7.06 4.65
N GLY A 209 16.19 -6.70 5.90
CA GLY A 209 16.97 -5.79 6.74
C GLY A 209 16.94 -4.34 6.26
N ALA A 210 18.10 -3.68 6.33
CA ALA A 210 18.26 -2.25 6.07
C ALA A 210 18.33 -1.88 4.57
N THR A 211 17.69 -2.62 3.70
CA THR A 211 17.59 -2.28 2.27
C THR A 211 16.32 -1.49 1.98
N HIS A 212 16.45 -0.36 1.29
CA HIS A 212 15.33 0.49 0.84
C HIS A 212 15.09 0.40 -0.67
N ARG A 213 15.79 -0.47 -1.37
CA ARG A 213 15.69 -0.63 -2.83
C ARG A 213 14.29 -1.02 -3.30
N TYR A 214 13.54 -1.78 -2.44
CA TYR A 214 12.16 -2.23 -2.66
C TYR A 214 11.36 -2.21 -1.36
N ASP A 215 10.04 -2.13 -1.50
CA ASP A 215 9.10 -2.22 -0.38
C ASP A 215 8.72 -3.68 -0.12
N TYR A 216 9.69 -4.46 0.39
CA TYR A 216 9.46 -5.85 0.75
C TYR A 216 8.59 -5.98 1.99
N VAL A 217 7.55 -6.80 1.89
CA VAL A 217 6.67 -7.13 3.01
C VAL A 217 6.28 -8.61 2.97
N ALA A 218 6.27 -9.25 4.13
CA ALA A 218 5.66 -10.56 4.28
C ALA A 218 4.37 -10.43 5.09
N MET A 219 3.28 -11.00 4.60
CA MET A 219 1.97 -10.93 5.24
C MET A 219 1.50 -12.33 5.65
N ARG A 220 1.08 -12.48 6.92
CA ARG A 220 0.66 -13.78 7.49
C ARG A 220 1.70 -14.90 7.26
N GLY A 221 2.99 -14.54 7.20
CA GLY A 221 4.11 -15.45 6.93
C GLY A 221 4.39 -15.75 5.45
N PHE A 222 3.58 -15.24 4.51
CA PHE A 222 3.82 -15.40 3.07
C PHE A 222 4.66 -14.25 2.54
N ASN A 223 5.81 -14.57 1.95
CA ASN A 223 6.75 -13.62 1.32
C ASN A 223 6.88 -13.80 -0.20
N ASP A 224 6.19 -14.76 -0.78
CA ASP A 224 6.29 -15.17 -2.19
C ASP A 224 5.81 -14.12 -3.19
N GLY A 225 4.96 -13.21 -2.79
CA GLY A 225 4.42 -12.15 -3.63
C GLY A 225 4.81 -10.73 -3.21
N SER A 226 5.83 -10.57 -2.37
CA SER A 226 6.11 -9.33 -1.66
C SER A 226 6.31 -8.08 -2.54
N VAL A 227 6.82 -8.24 -3.77
CA VAL A 227 7.03 -7.11 -4.71
C VAL A 227 5.95 -7.01 -5.80
N ASP A 228 5.10 -8.03 -5.95
CA ASP A 228 4.04 -8.07 -6.98
C ASP A 228 2.62 -7.89 -6.40
N ASN A 229 2.51 -7.69 -5.10
CA ASN A 229 1.24 -7.46 -4.40
C ASN A 229 1.01 -6.00 -3.99
N ILE A 230 1.75 -5.08 -4.60
CA ILE A 230 1.59 -3.64 -4.40
C ILE A 230 0.68 -3.09 -5.49
N TYR A 231 -0.29 -2.29 -5.07
CA TYR A 231 -1.26 -1.61 -5.93
C TYR A 231 -1.13 -0.11 -5.72
N LEU A 232 -1.30 0.67 -6.76
CA LEU A 232 -1.36 2.13 -6.69
C LEU A 232 -2.67 2.58 -7.32
N ASP A 233 -3.46 3.39 -6.60
CA ASP A 233 -4.75 3.93 -7.07
C ASP A 233 -5.68 2.87 -7.68
N GLY A 234 -5.79 1.70 -7.01
CA GLY A 234 -6.66 0.61 -7.41
C GLY A 234 -6.11 -0.33 -8.50
N LEU A 235 -4.96 -0.03 -9.09
CA LEU A 235 -4.32 -0.81 -10.15
C LEU A 235 -3.01 -1.45 -9.67
N LYS A 236 -2.75 -2.69 -10.08
CA LYS A 236 -1.54 -3.44 -9.74
C LYS A 236 -0.28 -2.73 -10.27
N SER A 237 0.82 -2.74 -9.51
CA SER A 237 2.11 -2.17 -9.94
C SER A 237 2.81 -3.01 -11.01
N MET A 238 2.34 -4.22 -11.28
CA MET A 238 2.80 -5.13 -12.34
C MET A 238 4.28 -5.54 -12.23
N GLY A 239 4.78 -5.71 -11.00
CA GLY A 239 6.12 -6.25 -10.76
C GLY A 239 6.33 -7.64 -11.39
N ASP A 240 7.57 -8.00 -11.65
CA ASP A 240 7.97 -9.34 -12.11
C ASP A 240 8.85 -10.00 -11.06
N SER A 241 8.36 -11.08 -10.46
CA SER A 241 9.10 -11.82 -9.43
C SER A 241 10.44 -12.31 -9.97
N GLY A 242 11.51 -12.08 -9.21
CA GLY A 242 12.87 -12.43 -9.61
C GLY A 242 13.53 -11.43 -10.55
N THR A 243 12.96 -10.22 -10.68
CA THR A 243 13.58 -9.07 -11.38
C THR A 243 13.63 -7.84 -10.47
N TYR A 244 14.40 -6.85 -10.88
CA TYR A 244 14.66 -5.62 -10.13
C TYR A 244 13.95 -4.40 -10.70
N SER A 245 13.18 -4.54 -11.77
CA SER A 245 12.49 -3.44 -12.47
C SER A 245 11.09 -3.11 -11.93
N THR A 246 10.71 -3.64 -10.76
CA THR A 246 9.45 -3.35 -10.09
C THR A 246 9.35 -1.88 -9.68
N MET A 247 8.17 -1.28 -9.89
CA MET A 247 7.88 0.10 -9.50
C MET A 247 7.91 0.26 -7.98
N GLN A 248 8.54 1.36 -7.51
CA GLN A 248 8.50 1.83 -6.13
C GLN A 248 7.90 3.25 -6.10
N VAL A 249 7.09 3.55 -5.08
CA VAL A 249 6.51 4.89 -4.87
C VAL A 249 6.92 5.39 -3.50
N ASP A 250 7.49 6.60 -3.46
CA ASP A 250 7.90 7.21 -2.19
C ASP A 250 6.66 7.61 -1.35
N PRO A 251 6.64 7.35 -0.03
CA PRO A 251 5.51 7.70 0.84
C PRO A 251 5.14 9.19 0.81
N TYR A 252 6.05 10.08 0.47
CA TYR A 252 5.78 11.51 0.34
C TYR A 252 4.65 11.81 -0.66
N PHE A 253 4.48 10.97 -1.68
CA PHE A 253 3.45 11.12 -2.72
C PHE A 253 2.11 10.48 -2.35
N LEU A 254 2.04 9.79 -1.20
CA LEU A 254 0.87 9.02 -0.79
C LEU A 254 0.00 9.77 0.21
N GLN A 255 -1.30 9.60 0.06
CA GLN A 255 -2.31 10.05 1.02
C GLN A 255 -2.55 9.00 2.11
N ARG A 256 -2.54 7.71 1.75
CA ARG A 256 -2.77 6.58 2.66
C ARG A 256 -2.22 5.28 2.08
N VAL A 257 -2.04 4.32 2.96
CA VAL A 257 -1.71 2.93 2.61
C VAL A 257 -2.75 2.01 3.23
N ASP A 258 -3.44 1.23 2.41
CA ASP A 258 -4.41 0.23 2.84
C ASP A 258 -3.81 -1.17 2.70
N ILE A 259 -4.05 -2.02 3.68
CA ILE A 259 -3.54 -3.39 3.71
C ILE A 259 -4.73 -4.34 3.82
N LEU A 260 -4.96 -5.14 2.78
CA LEU A 260 -5.95 -6.21 2.79
C LEU A 260 -5.24 -7.53 3.09
N LYS A 261 -5.64 -8.20 4.16
CA LYS A 261 -5.03 -9.43 4.62
C LYS A 261 -5.77 -10.66 4.08
N GLY A 262 -4.99 -11.63 3.56
CA GLY A 262 -5.53 -12.83 2.95
C GLY A 262 -5.80 -12.73 1.45
N PRO A 263 -6.29 -13.83 0.82
CA PRO A 263 -6.54 -13.94 -0.61
C PRO A 263 -7.46 -12.87 -1.17
N SER A 264 -7.11 -12.32 -2.34
CA SER A 264 -7.81 -11.18 -2.95
C SER A 264 -8.06 -11.31 -4.46
N SER A 265 -7.88 -12.52 -5.03
CA SER A 265 -7.95 -12.70 -6.49
C SER A 265 -9.31 -12.35 -7.09
N VAL A 266 -10.39 -12.46 -6.36
CA VAL A 266 -11.74 -12.18 -6.85
C VAL A 266 -11.93 -10.77 -7.40
N LEU A 267 -11.21 -9.78 -6.91
CA LEU A 267 -11.29 -8.41 -7.43
C LEU A 267 -10.04 -7.97 -8.19
N TYR A 268 -8.90 -8.63 -7.95
CA TYR A 268 -7.60 -8.15 -8.37
C TYR A 268 -6.83 -9.11 -9.30
N GLY A 269 -7.40 -10.30 -9.58
CA GLY A 269 -6.75 -11.35 -10.37
C GLY A 269 -5.62 -12.03 -9.59
N ARG A 270 -4.57 -12.45 -10.28
CA ARG A 270 -3.44 -13.15 -9.65
C ARG A 270 -2.91 -12.40 -8.43
N SER A 271 -2.78 -13.09 -7.30
CA SER A 271 -2.29 -12.49 -6.05
C SER A 271 -1.73 -13.56 -5.10
N SER A 272 -0.86 -13.13 -4.16
CA SER A 272 -0.41 -13.97 -3.05
C SER A 272 -1.54 -14.25 -2.06
N PRO A 273 -1.51 -15.39 -1.38
CA PRO A 273 -2.50 -15.71 -0.36
C PRO A 273 -2.33 -14.89 0.93
N GLY A 274 -1.17 -14.26 1.15
CA GLY A 274 -0.91 -13.43 2.34
C GLY A 274 -1.73 -12.13 2.37
N GLY A 275 -1.97 -11.54 1.20
CA GLY A 275 -2.70 -10.27 1.08
C GLY A 275 -2.11 -9.32 0.04
N LEU A 276 -2.56 -8.06 0.07
CA LEU A 276 -2.06 -7.00 -0.80
C LEU A 276 -1.96 -5.65 -0.08
N VAL A 277 -1.11 -4.77 -0.60
CA VAL A 277 -0.90 -3.39 -0.15
C VAL A 277 -1.39 -2.44 -1.24
N ALA A 278 -2.32 -1.55 -0.90
CA ALA A 278 -2.82 -0.53 -1.82
C ALA A 278 -2.39 0.86 -1.39
N LEU A 279 -1.70 1.52 -2.28
CA LEU A 279 -1.23 2.88 -2.15
C LEU A 279 -2.24 3.82 -2.79
N THR A 280 -2.61 4.87 -2.07
CA THR A 280 -3.45 5.95 -2.61
C THR A 280 -2.60 7.20 -2.75
N SER A 281 -2.44 7.70 -3.96
CA SER A 281 -1.68 8.92 -4.23
C SER A 281 -2.46 10.16 -3.76
N LYS A 282 -1.72 11.22 -3.42
CA LYS A 282 -2.28 12.54 -3.11
C LYS A 282 -3.07 13.07 -4.31
N LYS A 283 -4.33 13.46 -4.10
CA LYS A 283 -5.22 14.02 -5.12
C LYS A 283 -5.20 15.55 -5.10
N PRO A 284 -5.55 16.24 -6.22
CA PRO A 284 -5.74 17.67 -6.25
C PRO A 284 -6.75 18.16 -5.22
N LEU A 285 -6.47 19.32 -4.63
CA LEU A 285 -7.33 20.01 -3.68
C LEU A 285 -8.01 21.20 -4.39
N TYR A 286 -9.29 21.41 -4.11
CA TYR A 286 -10.06 22.51 -4.65
C TYR A 286 -9.93 23.81 -3.80
N GLN A 287 -8.94 23.81 -2.92
CA GLN A 287 -8.47 24.96 -2.14
C GLN A 287 -6.97 25.12 -2.32
N ALA A 288 -6.48 26.35 -2.29
CA ALA A 288 -5.04 26.60 -2.40
C ALA A 288 -4.29 25.94 -1.23
N TYR A 289 -3.29 25.17 -1.57
CA TYR A 289 -2.41 24.49 -0.64
C TYR A 289 -0.99 24.54 -1.20
N HIS A 290 -0.08 25.14 -0.46
CA HIS A 290 1.31 25.25 -0.85
C HIS A 290 2.18 24.89 0.35
N GLN A 291 2.97 23.84 0.22
CA GLN A 291 3.90 23.42 1.25
C GLN A 291 5.28 23.19 0.64
N VAL A 292 6.30 23.60 1.36
CA VAL A 292 7.70 23.22 1.11
C VAL A 292 8.27 22.59 2.37
N GLN A 293 9.15 21.63 2.23
CA GLN A 293 9.83 21.00 3.36
C GLN A 293 11.30 20.76 3.08
N ALA A 294 12.09 20.75 4.15
CA ALA A 294 13.48 20.35 4.14
C ALA A 294 13.75 19.33 5.27
N THR A 295 14.48 18.27 4.96
CA THR A 295 14.82 17.20 5.89
C THR A 295 16.33 17.05 5.98
N VAL A 296 16.84 16.88 7.19
CA VAL A 296 18.25 16.51 7.47
C VAL A 296 18.26 15.37 8.49
N GLY A 297 19.20 14.45 8.36
CA GLY A 297 19.20 13.28 9.24
C GLY A 297 20.57 12.61 9.38
N THR A 298 20.55 11.48 10.08
CA THR A 298 21.70 10.57 10.19
C THR A 298 22.13 10.07 8.82
N GLN A 299 23.33 9.51 8.72
CA GLN A 299 23.91 9.04 7.45
C GLN A 299 23.99 10.15 6.38
N GLY A 300 24.15 11.42 6.79
CA GLY A 300 24.23 12.56 5.89
C GLY A 300 22.96 12.85 5.09
N GLN A 301 21.80 12.35 5.55
CA GLN A 301 20.51 12.56 4.89
C GLN A 301 20.20 14.03 4.69
N ARG A 302 19.78 14.39 3.49
CA ARG A 302 19.25 15.72 3.12
C ARG A 302 18.23 15.59 2.01
N GLY A 303 17.07 16.12 2.29
CA GLY A 303 15.93 16.11 1.37
C GLY A 303 15.27 17.48 1.27
N VAL A 304 14.67 17.74 0.12
CA VAL A 304 13.77 18.88 -0.11
C VAL A 304 12.54 18.38 -0.84
N GLY A 305 11.37 18.74 -0.32
CA GLY A 305 10.09 18.42 -0.95
C GLY A 305 9.22 19.65 -1.13
N PHE A 306 8.31 19.59 -2.08
CA PHE A 306 7.25 20.57 -2.25
C PHE A 306 5.94 19.90 -2.65
N ASP A 307 4.83 20.50 -2.27
CA ASP A 307 3.48 19.99 -2.54
C ASP A 307 2.55 21.20 -2.77
N PHE A 308 2.23 21.45 -4.03
CA PHE A 308 1.42 22.59 -4.45
C PHE A 308 0.13 22.09 -5.09
N SER A 309 -1.00 22.60 -4.61
CA SER A 309 -2.31 22.23 -5.11
C SER A 309 -3.27 23.40 -5.05
N GLY A 310 -4.29 23.38 -5.90
CA GLY A 310 -5.35 24.38 -5.89
C GLY A 310 -6.21 24.33 -7.14
N PRO A 311 -7.31 25.11 -7.16
CA PRO A 311 -8.13 25.26 -8.34
C PRO A 311 -7.38 26.07 -9.41
N VAL A 312 -7.65 25.72 -10.69
CA VAL A 312 -7.11 26.43 -11.86
C VAL A 312 -8.09 27.49 -12.37
N ASP A 313 -9.39 27.27 -12.15
CA ASP A 313 -10.50 28.09 -12.60
C ASP A 313 -11.33 28.65 -11.43
N ASP A 314 -12.04 29.73 -11.66
CA ASP A 314 -12.90 30.37 -10.66
C ASP A 314 -14.09 29.50 -10.24
N ASP A 315 -14.59 28.66 -11.15
CA ASP A 315 -15.68 27.70 -10.92
C ASP A 315 -15.23 26.48 -10.09
N LYS A 316 -13.92 26.34 -9.84
CA LYS A 316 -13.31 25.22 -9.11
C LYS A 316 -13.66 23.85 -9.71
N ARG A 317 -13.72 23.77 -11.04
CA ARG A 317 -13.94 22.50 -11.77
C ARG A 317 -12.64 21.85 -12.16
N ILE A 318 -11.56 22.61 -12.23
CA ILE A 318 -10.24 22.10 -12.57
C ILE A 318 -9.33 22.37 -11.39
N ALA A 319 -8.71 21.30 -10.85
CA ALA A 319 -7.75 21.40 -9.78
C ALA A 319 -6.45 20.68 -10.15
N TYR A 320 -5.32 21.27 -9.79
CA TYR A 320 -4.00 20.66 -9.97
C TYR A 320 -3.39 20.26 -8.65
N ARG A 321 -2.47 19.29 -8.70
CA ARG A 321 -1.50 19.06 -7.64
C ARG A 321 -0.15 18.75 -8.26
N LEU A 322 0.89 19.38 -7.78
CA LEU A 322 2.26 19.15 -8.20
C LEU A 322 3.08 18.86 -6.94
N THR A 323 3.47 17.59 -6.78
CA THR A 323 4.30 17.13 -5.67
C THR A 323 5.68 16.76 -6.19
N GLY A 324 6.73 17.18 -5.53
CA GLY A 324 8.11 16.85 -5.92
C GLY A 324 9.01 16.63 -4.73
N LEU A 325 10.00 15.75 -4.87
CA LEU A 325 10.96 15.39 -3.84
C LEU A 325 12.35 15.18 -4.45
N THR A 326 13.37 15.62 -3.74
CA THR A 326 14.73 15.11 -3.87
C THR A 326 15.25 14.73 -2.50
N ASP A 327 15.81 13.55 -2.38
CA ASP A 327 16.43 13.05 -1.14
C ASP A 327 17.73 12.33 -1.47
N GLN A 328 18.71 12.42 -0.56
CA GLN A 328 19.96 11.68 -0.63
C GLN A 328 20.48 11.36 0.76
N SER A 329 21.11 10.19 0.91
CA SER A 329 21.81 9.76 2.12
C SER A 329 22.93 8.77 1.78
N ASP A 330 23.86 8.59 2.69
CA ASP A 330 24.63 7.35 2.74
C ASP A 330 23.73 6.25 3.31
N THR A 331 24.06 4.97 3.06
CA THR A 331 23.38 3.85 3.75
C THR A 331 24.13 3.47 5.02
N GLN A 332 23.59 2.55 5.84
CA GLN A 332 24.37 2.00 6.96
C GLN A 332 25.53 1.12 6.50
N PHE A 333 25.52 0.60 5.27
CA PHE A 333 26.62 -0.19 4.71
C PHE A 333 27.68 0.72 4.11
N ASP A 334 28.95 0.45 4.43
CA ASP A 334 30.07 1.24 3.91
C ASP A 334 30.06 1.33 2.37
N HIS A 335 30.51 2.45 1.82
CA HIS A 335 30.62 2.72 0.38
C HIS A 335 29.30 2.81 -0.42
N ASN A 336 28.14 2.79 0.22
CA ASN A 336 26.84 2.79 -0.46
C ASN A 336 26.03 4.04 -0.18
N LYS A 337 25.25 4.48 -1.17
CA LYS A 337 24.42 5.69 -1.15
C LYS A 337 23.04 5.43 -1.71
N GLU A 338 22.11 6.27 -1.29
CA GLU A 338 20.78 6.39 -1.86
C GLU A 338 20.57 7.83 -2.33
N LYS A 339 20.00 7.98 -3.52
CA LYS A 339 19.64 9.28 -4.07
C LYS A 339 18.42 9.15 -4.95
N ARG A 340 17.47 10.05 -4.76
CA ARG A 340 16.19 10.05 -5.46
C ARG A 340 15.80 11.44 -5.92
N PHE A 341 15.20 11.49 -7.11
CA PHE A 341 14.45 12.61 -7.62
C PHE A 341 13.09 12.09 -8.07
N ALA A 342 12.01 12.68 -7.57
CA ALA A 342 10.68 12.27 -7.97
C ALA A 342 9.73 13.45 -8.14
N LEU A 343 8.80 13.32 -9.10
CA LEU A 343 7.81 14.34 -9.45
C LEU A 343 6.48 13.68 -9.79
N ALA A 344 5.38 14.17 -9.21
CA ALA A 344 4.04 13.68 -9.47
C ALA A 344 3.07 14.83 -9.80
N PRO A 345 2.91 15.20 -11.08
CA PRO A 345 1.85 16.10 -11.51
C PRO A 345 0.52 15.35 -11.60
N THR A 346 -0.54 15.96 -11.07
CA THR A 346 -1.91 15.46 -11.12
C THR A 346 -2.86 16.58 -11.50
N LEU A 347 -3.84 16.30 -12.35
CA LEU A 347 -4.88 17.22 -12.79
C LEU A 347 -6.24 16.56 -12.66
N SER A 348 -7.15 17.15 -11.90
CA SER A 348 -8.55 16.71 -11.83
C SER A 348 -9.45 17.70 -12.57
N ILE A 349 -10.38 17.18 -13.34
CA ILE A 349 -11.34 17.94 -14.17
C ILE A 349 -12.73 17.40 -13.87
N ASP A 350 -13.60 18.23 -13.32
CA ASP A 350 -15.02 17.96 -13.12
C ASP A 350 -15.81 18.56 -14.29
N PHE A 351 -16.11 17.75 -15.29
CA PHE A 351 -16.89 18.19 -16.45
C PHE A 351 -18.32 18.56 -16.06
N SER A 352 -18.85 17.88 -15.05
CA SER A 352 -20.16 18.13 -14.42
C SER A 352 -20.14 17.58 -12.99
N GLU A 353 -21.24 17.72 -12.26
CA GLU A 353 -21.43 17.06 -10.94
C GLU A 353 -21.41 15.52 -11.02
N ASP A 354 -21.63 14.98 -12.21
CA ASP A 354 -21.70 13.54 -12.47
C ASP A 354 -20.49 12.98 -13.21
N THR A 355 -19.57 13.82 -13.71
CA THR A 355 -18.47 13.37 -14.56
C THR A 355 -17.16 13.99 -14.17
N SER A 356 -16.20 13.15 -13.79
CA SER A 356 -14.86 13.58 -13.43
C SER A 356 -13.77 12.76 -14.15
N LEU A 357 -12.63 13.39 -14.33
CA LEU A 357 -11.40 12.78 -14.86
C LEU A 357 -10.21 13.28 -14.05
N THR A 358 -9.44 12.36 -13.49
CA THR A 358 -8.15 12.68 -12.87
C THR A 358 -7.03 12.09 -13.71
N LEU A 359 -6.15 12.96 -14.24
CA LEU A 359 -4.94 12.59 -14.97
C LEU A 359 -3.77 12.57 -13.97
N GLN A 360 -2.92 11.55 -14.03
CA GLN A 360 -1.82 11.35 -13.09
C GLN A 360 -0.55 10.95 -13.81
N ALA A 361 0.57 11.48 -13.35
CA ALA A 361 1.89 10.96 -13.72
C ALA A 361 2.75 10.80 -12.47
N TYR A 362 3.70 9.86 -12.52
CA TYR A 362 4.74 9.68 -11.53
C TYR A 362 6.06 9.43 -12.25
N LEU A 363 7.03 10.29 -12.01
CA LEU A 363 8.35 10.26 -12.64
C LEU A 363 9.38 10.13 -11.52
N GLN A 364 10.28 9.14 -11.58
CA GLN A 364 11.34 8.94 -10.59
C GLN A 364 12.64 8.55 -11.25
N HIS A 365 13.72 9.13 -10.75
CA HIS A 365 15.09 8.80 -11.10
C HIS A 365 15.89 8.57 -9.82
N ASP A 366 16.36 7.33 -9.64
CA ASP A 366 17.25 6.93 -8.56
C ASP A 366 18.64 6.67 -9.18
N PRO A 367 19.57 7.66 -9.21
CA PRO A 367 20.93 7.43 -9.73
C PRO A 367 21.75 6.51 -8.82
N ASP A 368 21.40 6.44 -7.51
CA ASP A 368 21.98 5.56 -6.51
C ASP A 368 20.83 4.95 -5.71
N GLY A 369 20.61 3.65 -5.81
CA GLY A 369 19.47 2.96 -5.23
C GLY A 369 19.81 2.11 -4.00
N GLY A 370 20.87 2.44 -3.29
CA GLY A 370 21.30 1.71 -2.09
C GLY A 370 21.82 0.31 -2.38
N TYR A 371 21.90 -0.47 -1.33
CA TYR A 371 22.50 -1.80 -1.34
C TYR A 371 21.49 -2.87 -0.90
N HIS A 372 21.66 -4.08 -1.43
CA HIS A 372 20.91 -5.27 -1.02
C HIS A 372 21.89 -6.43 -0.94
N GLY A 373 22.25 -6.82 0.27
CA GLY A 373 23.18 -7.91 0.50
C GLY A 373 22.82 -8.70 1.75
N GLY A 374 23.50 -9.83 1.93
CA GLY A 374 23.29 -10.71 3.05
C GLY A 374 24.55 -11.47 3.43
N VAL A 375 24.70 -11.74 4.71
CA VAL A 375 25.91 -12.37 5.28
C VAL A 375 25.55 -13.65 6.04
N PRO A 376 26.50 -14.58 6.25
CA PRO A 376 26.20 -15.85 6.93
C PRO A 376 25.71 -15.68 8.37
N ALA A 377 24.85 -16.60 8.81
CA ALA A 377 24.36 -16.70 10.19
C ALA A 377 25.53 -16.88 11.18
N GLU A 378 26.54 -17.67 10.78
CA GLU A 378 27.82 -17.71 11.49
C GLU A 378 28.62 -16.45 11.18
N GLY A 379 28.86 -15.64 12.18
CA GLY A 379 29.43 -14.30 12.10
C GLY A 379 28.41 -13.22 12.42
N THR A 380 27.11 -13.50 12.38
CA THR A 380 26.04 -12.58 12.76
C THR A 380 25.25 -13.09 13.96
N ILE A 381 24.41 -14.13 13.81
CA ILE A 381 23.68 -14.74 14.93
C ILE A 381 24.66 -15.36 15.93
N HIS A 382 25.60 -16.14 15.45
CA HIS A 382 26.69 -16.70 16.23
C HIS A 382 28.02 -16.07 15.86
N GLN A 383 28.94 -16.00 16.83
CA GLN A 383 30.31 -15.58 16.57
C GLN A 383 31.04 -16.63 15.71
N ARG A 384 31.87 -16.13 14.80
CA ARG A 384 32.83 -16.96 14.06
C ARG A 384 34.24 -16.66 14.55
N ASN A 385 34.97 -17.68 15.00
CA ASN A 385 36.31 -17.53 15.54
C ASN A 385 36.44 -16.41 16.60
N GLY A 386 35.37 -16.23 17.43
CA GLY A 386 35.31 -15.19 18.44
C GLY A 386 34.90 -13.78 17.93
N ASN A 387 34.66 -13.60 16.65
CA ASN A 387 34.33 -12.32 16.02
C ASN A 387 32.88 -12.25 15.54
N ARG A 388 32.35 -11.04 15.38
CA ARG A 388 31.09 -10.73 14.71
C ARG A 388 31.34 -9.83 13.51
N ILE A 389 30.58 -10.06 12.42
CA ILE A 389 30.56 -9.18 11.25
C ILE A 389 29.94 -7.85 11.67
N SER A 390 30.57 -6.75 11.26
CA SER A 390 30.07 -5.40 11.53
C SER A 390 28.70 -5.17 10.86
N PRO A 391 27.76 -4.47 11.49
CA PRO A 391 26.52 -4.08 10.82
C PRO A 391 26.73 -3.12 9.64
N HIS A 392 27.93 -2.50 9.54
CA HIS A 392 28.35 -1.64 8.43
C HIS A 392 29.08 -2.41 7.31
N PHE A 393 29.32 -3.72 7.50
CA PHE A 393 30.10 -4.49 6.55
C PHE A 393 29.45 -4.51 5.16
N PHE A 394 30.23 -4.13 4.18
CA PHE A 394 29.90 -4.20 2.77
C PHE A 394 30.62 -5.38 2.14
N GLU A 395 29.89 -6.40 1.72
CA GLU A 395 30.46 -7.59 1.08
C GLU A 395 30.78 -7.38 -0.40
N GLY A 396 30.28 -6.26 -0.96
CA GLY A 396 30.48 -5.86 -2.35
C GLY A 396 31.89 -5.36 -2.66
N GLU A 397 32.03 -4.65 -3.77
CA GLU A 397 33.29 -4.07 -4.24
C GLU A 397 33.08 -2.63 -4.69
N PRO A 398 33.66 -1.63 -3.99
CA PRO A 398 33.59 -0.25 -4.43
C PRO A 398 34.09 -0.07 -5.86
N GLY A 399 33.30 0.60 -6.70
CA GLY A 399 33.61 0.81 -8.11
C GLY A 399 33.10 -0.29 -9.05
N ILE A 400 32.51 -1.37 -8.51
CA ILE A 400 31.68 -2.33 -9.25
C ILE A 400 30.23 -2.11 -8.88
N ASP A 401 29.90 -2.25 -7.58
CA ASP A 401 28.52 -2.20 -7.11
C ASP A 401 27.85 -0.86 -7.44
N GLY A 402 26.69 -0.95 -8.04
CA GLY A 402 25.85 0.17 -8.42
C GLY A 402 24.43 -0.28 -8.72
N TYR A 403 23.48 0.57 -8.41
CA TYR A 403 22.07 0.38 -8.76
C TYR A 403 21.46 1.70 -9.15
N SER A 404 20.89 1.76 -10.36
CA SER A 404 20.11 2.91 -10.78
C SER A 404 18.75 2.48 -11.32
N ARG A 405 17.74 3.35 -11.12
CA ARG A 405 16.39 3.13 -11.61
C ARG A 405 15.85 4.40 -12.25
N ASP A 406 15.29 4.24 -13.45
CA ASP A 406 14.44 5.22 -14.12
C ASP A 406 13.04 4.64 -14.24
N GLN A 407 12.03 5.27 -13.64
CA GLN A 407 10.66 4.84 -13.77
C GLN A 407 9.73 6.00 -14.09
N GLN A 408 8.75 5.74 -14.94
CA GLN A 408 7.70 6.68 -15.28
C GLN A 408 6.36 5.97 -15.43
N SER A 409 5.33 6.56 -14.86
CA SER A 409 3.97 6.07 -15.07
C SER A 409 3.04 7.20 -15.45
N PHE A 410 2.07 6.88 -16.30
CA PHE A 410 1.01 7.79 -16.73
C PHE A 410 -0.32 7.04 -16.61
N GLY A 411 -1.31 7.71 -16.07
CA GLY A 411 -2.61 7.09 -15.90
C GLY A 411 -3.74 8.09 -15.76
N TYR A 412 -4.94 7.54 -15.69
CA TYR A 412 -6.13 8.32 -15.38
C TYR A 412 -7.13 7.50 -14.57
N GLN A 413 -7.97 8.22 -13.86
CA GLN A 413 -9.18 7.72 -13.23
C GLN A 413 -10.35 8.53 -13.79
N PHE A 414 -11.32 7.85 -14.39
CA PHE A 414 -12.55 8.42 -14.95
C PHE A 414 -13.73 7.89 -14.16
N GLU A 415 -14.67 8.74 -13.82
CA GLU A 415 -15.94 8.38 -13.19
C GLU A 415 -17.09 9.12 -13.85
N HIS A 416 -18.20 8.42 -14.11
CA HIS A 416 -19.43 8.99 -14.59
C HIS A 416 -20.63 8.34 -13.91
N ARG A 417 -21.45 9.16 -13.27
CA ARG A 417 -22.72 8.77 -12.67
C ARG A 417 -23.85 9.01 -13.67
N PHE A 418 -24.40 7.94 -14.22
CA PHE A 418 -25.52 8.02 -15.18
C PHE A 418 -26.83 8.45 -14.50
N ASN A 419 -27.04 8.01 -13.27
CA ASN A 419 -28.20 8.32 -12.42
C ASN A 419 -27.90 7.81 -10.98
N ASP A 420 -28.90 7.85 -10.10
CA ASP A 420 -28.76 7.41 -8.70
C ASP A 420 -28.50 5.91 -8.53
N VAL A 421 -28.65 5.11 -9.60
CA VAL A 421 -28.44 3.66 -9.59
C VAL A 421 -27.08 3.31 -10.17
N PHE A 422 -26.70 3.87 -11.30
CA PHE A 422 -25.55 3.42 -12.08
C PHE A 422 -24.41 4.43 -12.10
N THR A 423 -23.23 3.97 -11.72
CA THR A 423 -21.95 4.70 -11.82
C THR A 423 -20.93 3.86 -12.56
N ALA A 424 -20.33 4.40 -13.61
CA ALA A 424 -19.22 3.76 -14.32
C ALA A 424 -17.89 4.38 -13.89
N ARG A 425 -16.87 3.54 -13.75
CA ARG A 425 -15.49 3.95 -13.48
C ARG A 425 -14.54 3.23 -14.42
N GLN A 426 -13.50 3.95 -14.84
CA GLN A 426 -12.40 3.35 -15.59
C GLN A 426 -11.08 3.89 -15.07
N ASN A 427 -10.20 2.98 -14.68
CA ASN A 427 -8.84 3.27 -14.27
C ASN A 427 -7.86 2.73 -15.31
N PHE A 428 -6.85 3.51 -15.64
CA PHE A 428 -5.80 3.13 -16.59
C PHE A 428 -4.44 3.55 -16.05
N ARG A 429 -3.42 2.70 -16.28
CA ARG A 429 -2.01 3.04 -16.08
C ARG A 429 -1.11 2.39 -17.12
N TYR A 430 -0.17 3.16 -17.62
CA TYR A 430 1.02 2.72 -18.33
C TYR A 430 2.24 2.93 -17.44
N LEU A 431 3.15 1.97 -17.43
CA LEU A 431 4.39 1.98 -16.67
C LEU A 431 5.56 1.60 -17.56
N ASP A 432 6.65 2.36 -17.47
CA ASP A 432 7.98 2.04 -17.98
C ASP A 432 8.96 2.13 -16.81
N SER A 433 9.73 1.06 -16.58
CA SER A 433 10.77 1.01 -15.55
C SER A 433 12.03 0.39 -16.11
N LYS A 434 13.15 1.10 -15.98
CA LYS A 434 14.48 0.65 -16.38
C LYS A 434 15.35 0.57 -15.13
N VAL A 435 16.06 -0.54 -14.96
CA VAL A 435 17.07 -0.75 -13.92
C VAL A 435 18.39 -1.11 -14.58
N ASN A 436 19.45 -0.52 -14.11
CA ASN A 436 20.82 -0.97 -14.35
C ASN A 436 21.42 -1.33 -12.99
N MET A 437 21.95 -2.54 -12.87
CA MET A 437 22.47 -3.07 -11.63
C MET A 437 23.79 -3.79 -11.87
N ASP A 438 24.77 -3.48 -11.05
CA ASP A 438 25.97 -4.25 -10.83
C ASP A 438 26.07 -4.57 -9.35
N GLN A 439 26.14 -5.85 -8.98
CA GLN A 439 26.08 -6.27 -7.59
C GLN A 439 27.04 -7.43 -7.32
N VAL A 440 27.80 -7.32 -6.24
CA VAL A 440 28.61 -8.41 -5.71
C VAL A 440 27.99 -8.91 -4.42
N TYR A 441 27.73 -10.22 -4.35
CA TYR A 441 27.14 -10.89 -3.20
C TYR A 441 28.12 -11.86 -2.56
N ALA A 442 28.08 -11.97 -1.21
CA ALA A 442 28.69 -13.09 -0.50
C ALA A 442 27.76 -14.32 -0.53
N TYR A 443 28.35 -15.54 -0.54
CA TYR A 443 27.57 -16.78 -0.51
C TYR A 443 28.18 -17.86 0.38
N GLY A 444 28.71 -17.45 1.52
CA GLY A 444 29.26 -18.35 2.54
C GLY A 444 30.77 -18.30 2.64
N TRP A 445 31.29 -19.00 3.61
CA TRP A 445 32.71 -19.01 3.94
C TRP A 445 33.53 -19.84 2.95
N THR A 446 34.77 -19.43 2.66
CA THR A 446 35.67 -20.17 1.76
C THR A 446 36.11 -21.52 2.32
N SER A 447 36.14 -21.66 3.64
CA SER A 447 36.39 -22.93 4.34
C SER A 447 35.87 -22.88 5.79
N PRO A 448 35.72 -24.03 6.50
CA PRO A 448 35.23 -24.04 7.88
C PRO A 448 36.03 -23.19 8.88
N THR A 449 37.29 -22.88 8.61
CA THR A 449 38.17 -22.13 9.50
C THR A 449 38.56 -20.74 8.97
N SER A 450 38.23 -20.42 7.71
CA SER A 450 38.55 -19.14 7.07
C SER A 450 37.68 -18.01 7.61
N ASN A 451 38.21 -16.79 7.63
CA ASN A 451 37.48 -15.55 7.85
C ASN A 451 37.09 -14.85 6.52
N GLU A 452 37.27 -15.51 5.41
CA GLU A 452 36.98 -14.99 4.07
C GLU A 452 35.67 -15.53 3.54
N LEU A 453 34.85 -14.66 2.96
CA LEU A 453 33.60 -14.97 2.26
C LEU A 453 33.86 -15.13 0.77
N ASN A 454 33.32 -16.19 0.19
CA ASN A 454 33.22 -16.30 -1.27
C ASN A 454 32.32 -15.19 -1.81
N ARG A 455 32.68 -14.65 -2.98
CA ARG A 455 31.88 -13.61 -3.65
C ARG A 455 31.56 -13.99 -5.08
N TYR A 456 30.42 -13.58 -5.54
CA TYR A 456 30.03 -13.64 -6.95
C TYR A 456 29.43 -12.32 -7.40
N TYR A 457 29.60 -12.03 -8.67
CA TYR A 457 29.02 -10.88 -9.33
C TYR A 457 27.77 -11.28 -10.10
N THR A 458 26.77 -10.44 -10.07
CA THR A 458 25.66 -10.45 -11.00
C THR A 458 25.30 -9.02 -11.35
N GLY A 459 25.11 -8.74 -12.65
CA GLY A 459 24.82 -7.40 -13.12
C GLY A 459 24.16 -7.41 -14.47
N GLY A 460 23.55 -6.28 -14.82
CA GLY A 460 22.97 -6.11 -16.13
C GLY A 460 21.82 -5.10 -16.16
N ASP A 461 21.17 -5.11 -17.31
CA ASP A 461 20.07 -4.22 -17.62
C ASP A 461 18.73 -4.94 -17.57
N GLU A 462 17.74 -4.28 -16.95
CA GLU A 462 16.35 -4.72 -17.00
C GLU A 462 15.44 -3.62 -17.51
N ARG A 463 14.41 -4.00 -18.24
CA ARG A 463 13.36 -3.08 -18.65
C ARG A 463 11.99 -3.73 -18.59
N LEU A 464 11.10 -3.08 -17.85
CA LEU A 464 9.72 -3.48 -17.68
C LEU A 464 8.79 -2.44 -18.31
N HIS A 465 7.92 -2.92 -19.20
CA HIS A 465 6.79 -2.15 -19.71
C HIS A 465 5.49 -2.84 -19.28
N ALA A 466 4.59 -2.09 -18.72
CA ALA A 466 3.29 -2.62 -18.37
C ALA A 466 2.18 -1.62 -18.65
N PHE A 467 1.00 -2.12 -18.94
CA PHE A 467 -0.22 -1.33 -18.86
C PHE A 467 -1.35 -2.16 -18.27
N ILE A 468 -2.28 -1.48 -17.65
CA ILE A 468 -3.45 -2.05 -17.02
C ILE A 468 -4.63 -1.11 -17.21
N VAL A 469 -5.79 -1.67 -17.52
CA VAL A 469 -7.06 -0.97 -17.56
C VAL A 469 -8.10 -1.80 -16.80
N ASP A 470 -8.90 -1.14 -15.98
CA ASP A 470 -9.99 -1.73 -15.21
C ASP A 470 -11.26 -0.92 -15.45
N ASN A 471 -12.28 -1.58 -15.98
CA ASN A 471 -13.60 -1.00 -16.29
C ASN A 471 -14.61 -1.54 -15.30
N MET A 472 -15.31 -0.66 -14.64
CA MET A 472 -16.23 -0.99 -13.56
C MET A 472 -17.58 -0.33 -13.78
N LEU A 473 -18.67 -1.09 -13.54
CA LEU A 473 -20.03 -0.59 -13.44
C LEU A 473 -20.57 -0.95 -12.07
N GLN A 474 -20.86 0.06 -11.26
CA GLN A 474 -21.51 -0.08 -9.96
C GLN A 474 -23.00 0.21 -10.12
N ALA A 475 -23.84 -0.61 -9.48
CA ALA A 475 -25.28 -0.42 -9.44
C ALA A 475 -25.76 -0.49 -7.98
N GLU A 476 -26.44 0.56 -7.51
CA GLU A 476 -27.05 0.60 -6.19
C GLU A 476 -28.57 0.60 -6.30
N PHE A 477 -29.23 -0.40 -5.71
CA PHE A 477 -30.68 -0.53 -5.79
C PHE A 477 -31.23 -1.32 -4.60
N PHE A 478 -32.55 -1.29 -4.45
CA PHE A 478 -33.26 -1.99 -3.39
C PHE A 478 -34.12 -3.10 -3.95
N THR A 479 -34.14 -4.28 -3.28
CA THR A 479 -35.10 -5.36 -3.48
C THR A 479 -35.93 -5.49 -2.21
N GLY A 480 -37.08 -4.84 -2.15
CA GLY A 480 -37.82 -4.67 -0.91
C GLY A 480 -37.04 -3.83 0.12
N ALA A 481 -36.72 -4.40 1.28
CA ALA A 481 -35.95 -3.75 2.32
C ALA A 481 -34.43 -3.99 2.21
N THR A 482 -33.99 -4.79 1.26
CA THR A 482 -32.59 -5.16 1.06
C THR A 482 -31.91 -4.21 0.09
N LYS A 483 -30.82 -3.57 0.49
CA LYS A 483 -29.98 -2.77 -0.42
C LYS A 483 -28.92 -3.67 -1.04
N HIS A 484 -28.71 -3.49 -2.34
CA HIS A 484 -27.66 -4.15 -3.11
C HIS A 484 -26.70 -3.10 -3.66
N THR A 485 -25.40 -3.34 -3.50
CA THR A 485 -24.34 -2.62 -4.20
C THR A 485 -23.61 -3.64 -5.09
N VAL A 486 -24.06 -3.75 -6.34
CA VAL A 486 -23.50 -4.68 -7.32
C VAL A 486 -22.37 -3.99 -8.07
N LEU A 487 -21.20 -4.63 -8.12
CA LEU A 487 -20.05 -4.20 -8.91
C LEU A 487 -19.74 -5.26 -9.98
N MET A 488 -19.83 -4.87 -11.24
CA MET A 488 -19.35 -5.67 -12.38
C MET A 488 -18.09 -5.01 -12.94
N GLY A 489 -17.11 -5.81 -13.35
CA GLY A 489 -15.93 -5.25 -13.96
C GLY A 489 -15.23 -6.19 -14.91
N ALA A 490 -14.43 -5.59 -15.78
CA ALA A 490 -13.52 -6.28 -16.69
C ALA A 490 -12.19 -5.54 -16.73
N ASP A 491 -11.11 -6.26 -16.45
CA ASP A 491 -9.77 -5.70 -16.52
C ASP A 491 -8.90 -6.44 -17.54
N TYR A 492 -7.93 -5.69 -18.07
CA TYR A 492 -6.87 -6.22 -18.90
C TYR A 492 -5.52 -5.72 -18.41
N GLN A 493 -4.57 -6.65 -18.26
CA GLN A 493 -3.24 -6.41 -17.77
C GLN A 493 -2.23 -6.99 -18.76
N ARG A 494 -1.20 -6.22 -19.09
CA ARG A 494 -0.10 -6.69 -19.91
C ARG A 494 1.23 -6.20 -19.35
N ARG A 495 2.20 -7.13 -19.24
CA ARG A 495 3.57 -6.85 -18.86
C ARG A 495 4.54 -7.47 -19.84
N LYS A 496 5.60 -6.75 -20.13
CA LYS A 496 6.76 -7.21 -20.88
C LYS A 496 8.01 -6.84 -20.10
N THR A 497 8.82 -7.84 -19.72
CA THR A 497 10.07 -7.65 -19.02
C THR A 497 11.21 -8.19 -19.89
N VAL A 498 12.21 -7.37 -20.15
CA VAL A 498 13.48 -7.79 -20.77
C VAL A 498 14.55 -7.79 -19.70
N VAL A 499 15.31 -8.85 -19.63
CA VAL A 499 16.40 -9.03 -18.66
C VAL A 499 17.63 -9.47 -19.42
N ASP A 500 18.72 -8.75 -19.23
CA ASP A 500 20.04 -9.07 -19.81
C ASP A 500 21.05 -9.05 -18.65
N TRP A 501 21.41 -10.22 -18.11
CA TRP A 501 22.29 -10.36 -16.96
C TRP A 501 23.58 -11.09 -17.32
N THR A 502 24.66 -10.69 -16.64
CA THR A 502 25.95 -11.37 -16.63
C THR A 502 26.28 -11.83 -15.21
N SER A 503 27.04 -12.91 -15.12
CA SER A 503 27.48 -13.50 -13.85
C SER A 503 28.98 -13.76 -13.88
N GLY A 504 29.62 -13.60 -12.72
CA GLY A 504 31.06 -13.82 -12.59
C GLY A 504 31.46 -14.13 -11.13
N GLY A 505 32.71 -14.56 -10.97
CA GLY A 505 33.35 -14.74 -9.69
C GLY A 505 34.26 -13.57 -9.33
N LEU A 506 34.42 -13.30 -8.03
CA LEU A 506 35.43 -12.36 -7.53
C LEU A 506 36.29 -13.01 -6.46
N ALA A 507 37.44 -12.40 -6.17
CA ALA A 507 38.25 -12.76 -5.03
C ALA A 507 37.43 -12.68 -3.73
N ALA A 508 37.70 -13.62 -2.82
CA ALA A 508 37.09 -13.65 -1.49
C ALA A 508 37.47 -12.40 -0.69
N ILE A 509 36.63 -12.03 0.28
CA ILE A 509 36.83 -10.87 1.16
C ILE A 509 36.84 -11.29 2.63
N ASN A 510 37.74 -10.73 3.44
CA ASN A 510 37.75 -10.96 4.88
C ASN A 510 36.59 -10.21 5.53
N ALA A 511 35.66 -10.95 6.18
CA ALA A 511 34.45 -10.35 6.75
C ALA A 511 34.70 -9.47 8.01
N PHE A 512 35.84 -9.58 8.66
CA PHE A 512 36.17 -8.87 9.89
C PHE A 512 37.22 -7.76 9.68
N ASN A 513 37.94 -7.81 8.56
CA ASN A 513 38.91 -6.81 8.17
C ASN A 513 38.92 -6.71 6.63
N PRO A 514 37.87 -6.12 6.03
CA PRO A 514 37.73 -6.09 4.59
C PRO A 514 38.81 -5.22 3.93
N VAL A 515 39.36 -5.72 2.83
CA VAL A 515 40.30 -4.98 1.95
C VAL A 515 39.71 -4.96 0.56
N TYR A 516 39.33 -3.77 0.12
CA TYR A 516 38.74 -3.52 -1.17
C TYR A 516 39.78 -3.15 -2.25
N GLY A 517 39.39 -3.10 -3.50
CA GLY A 517 40.23 -2.70 -4.64
C GLY A 517 40.68 -3.86 -5.54
N ASN A 518 40.21 -5.09 -5.28
CA ASN A 518 40.38 -6.23 -6.18
C ASN A 518 39.12 -6.42 -7.02
N SER A 519 38.94 -5.64 -8.06
CA SER A 519 37.75 -5.55 -8.90
C SER A 519 37.80 -6.42 -10.18
N ALA A 520 38.74 -7.39 -10.25
CA ALA A 520 38.77 -8.31 -11.38
C ALA A 520 37.61 -9.32 -11.28
N ILE A 521 36.69 -9.28 -12.25
CA ILE A 521 35.57 -10.21 -12.35
C ILE A 521 35.96 -11.31 -13.32
N ASP A 522 35.90 -12.56 -12.88
CA ASP A 522 36.02 -13.75 -13.75
C ASP A 522 34.63 -14.12 -14.27
N MET A 523 34.29 -13.61 -15.47
CA MET A 523 32.98 -13.78 -16.07
C MET A 523 32.80 -15.23 -16.56
N TYR A 524 31.69 -15.86 -16.15
CA TYR A 524 31.41 -17.26 -16.51
C TYR A 524 29.99 -17.52 -17.04
N GLY A 525 29.08 -16.53 -17.00
CA GLY A 525 27.69 -16.73 -17.40
C GLY A 525 27.04 -15.47 -17.92
N GLU A 526 26.14 -15.70 -18.85
CA GLU A 526 25.21 -14.71 -19.39
C GLU A 526 23.81 -15.31 -19.39
N THR A 527 22.78 -14.53 -19.02
CA THR A 527 21.36 -14.87 -19.20
C THR A 527 20.65 -13.71 -19.87
N SER A 528 19.84 -14.02 -20.87
CA SER A 528 19.00 -13.00 -21.52
C SER A 528 17.66 -13.61 -21.87
N TYR A 529 16.58 -13.00 -21.34
CA TYR A 529 15.23 -13.48 -21.59
C TYR A 529 14.23 -12.36 -21.73
N LEU A 530 13.13 -12.69 -22.41
CA LEU A 530 11.98 -11.83 -22.58
C LEU A 530 10.76 -12.53 -21.99
N ARG A 531 10.25 -12.00 -20.89
CA ARG A 531 9.00 -12.45 -20.26
C ARG A 531 7.83 -11.59 -20.66
N ARG A 532 6.72 -12.23 -20.96
CA ARG A 532 5.43 -11.57 -21.21
C ARG A 532 4.37 -12.15 -20.27
N LEU A 533 3.47 -11.32 -19.85
CA LEU A 533 2.27 -11.71 -19.14
C LEU A 533 1.10 -10.91 -19.69
N GLU A 534 0.03 -11.62 -20.06
CA GLU A 534 -1.25 -11.04 -20.43
C GLU A 534 -2.34 -11.68 -19.58
N GLN A 535 -3.19 -10.86 -19.00
CA GLN A 535 -4.30 -11.33 -18.17
C GLN A 535 -5.56 -10.53 -18.52
N THR A 536 -6.64 -11.25 -18.76
CA THR A 536 -7.99 -10.70 -18.84
C THR A 536 -8.81 -11.25 -17.71
N GLY A 537 -9.51 -10.41 -16.97
CA GLY A 537 -10.38 -10.80 -15.88
C GLY A 537 -11.79 -10.21 -16.05
N VAL A 538 -12.80 -10.99 -15.70
CA VAL A 538 -14.19 -10.52 -15.58
C VAL A 538 -14.68 -10.89 -14.19
N TYR A 539 -15.25 -9.94 -13.48
CA TYR A 539 -15.69 -10.14 -12.10
C TYR A 539 -17.06 -9.52 -11.82
N LEU A 540 -17.74 -10.13 -10.87
CA LEU A 540 -19.02 -9.70 -10.34
C LEU A 540 -18.99 -9.81 -8.82
N GLN A 541 -19.47 -8.78 -8.15
CA GLN A 541 -19.62 -8.74 -6.69
C GLN A 541 -20.98 -8.16 -6.35
N ASP A 542 -21.61 -8.66 -5.28
CA ASP A 542 -22.78 -8.05 -4.64
C ASP A 542 -22.51 -7.87 -3.15
N LEU A 543 -22.62 -6.64 -2.68
CA LEU A 543 -22.65 -6.27 -1.27
C LEU A 543 -24.10 -6.05 -0.88
N ILE A 544 -24.59 -6.89 0.04
CA ILE A 544 -26.00 -6.97 0.39
C ILE A 544 -26.17 -6.48 1.83
N GLU A 545 -26.96 -5.42 1.98
CA GLU A 545 -27.37 -4.89 3.29
C GLU A 545 -28.83 -5.28 3.57
N MET A 546 -29.05 -6.14 4.57
CA MET A 546 -30.36 -6.61 4.98
C MET A 546 -30.52 -6.40 6.49
N ASP A 547 -31.18 -5.31 6.87
CA ASP A 547 -31.26 -4.87 8.28
C ASP A 547 -29.84 -4.77 8.88
N LYS A 548 -29.54 -5.57 9.90
CA LYS A 548 -28.22 -5.64 10.58
C LYS A 548 -27.23 -6.59 9.93
N TRP A 549 -27.63 -7.33 8.92
CA TRP A 549 -26.76 -8.25 8.18
C TRP A 549 -26.05 -7.55 7.03
N ARG A 550 -24.81 -7.90 6.83
CA ARG A 550 -23.99 -7.52 5.67
C ARG A 550 -23.45 -8.79 5.06
N PHE A 551 -23.76 -9.02 3.78
CA PHE A 551 -23.20 -10.13 3.03
C PHE A 551 -22.35 -9.60 1.90
N SER A 552 -21.24 -10.27 1.60
CA SER A 552 -20.42 -10.01 0.42
C SER A 552 -20.25 -11.29 -0.35
N LEU A 553 -20.62 -11.27 -1.64
CA LEU A 553 -20.47 -12.39 -2.55
C LEU A 553 -19.70 -11.92 -3.78
N GLY A 554 -18.75 -12.69 -4.26
CA GLY A 554 -17.98 -12.32 -5.44
C GLY A 554 -17.47 -13.53 -6.19
N LEU A 555 -17.42 -13.40 -7.51
CA LEU A 555 -16.87 -14.39 -8.45
C LEU A 555 -16.03 -13.67 -9.50
N ARG A 556 -14.94 -14.31 -9.92
CA ARG A 556 -14.08 -13.81 -10.98
C ARG A 556 -13.58 -14.96 -11.85
N GLN A 557 -13.59 -14.74 -13.16
CA GLN A 557 -12.96 -15.61 -14.14
C GLN A 557 -11.76 -14.88 -14.75
N ASP A 558 -10.60 -15.53 -14.67
CA ASP A 558 -9.36 -15.05 -15.28
C ASP A 558 -8.93 -15.95 -16.44
N TRP A 559 -8.36 -15.33 -17.46
CA TRP A 559 -7.57 -15.94 -18.53
C TRP A 559 -6.19 -15.32 -18.48
N VAL A 560 -5.16 -16.14 -18.22
CA VAL A 560 -3.79 -15.69 -18.07
C VAL A 560 -2.93 -16.41 -19.09
N GLU A 561 -2.13 -15.65 -19.82
CA GLU A 561 -1.10 -16.15 -20.71
C GLU A 561 0.27 -15.60 -20.25
N THR A 562 1.23 -16.50 -20.08
CA THR A 562 2.62 -16.14 -19.78
C THR A 562 3.52 -16.75 -20.84
N SER A 563 4.57 -16.04 -21.22
CA SER A 563 5.64 -16.58 -22.06
C SER A 563 7.02 -16.17 -21.53
N ASP A 564 7.98 -17.09 -21.66
CA ASP A 564 9.37 -16.88 -21.34
C ASP A 564 10.20 -17.33 -22.55
N GLU A 565 10.82 -16.35 -23.23
CA GLU A 565 11.64 -16.54 -24.43
C GLU A 565 13.10 -16.28 -24.07
N ASN A 566 13.98 -17.28 -24.22
CA ASN A 566 15.40 -17.05 -24.06
C ASN A 566 15.99 -16.41 -25.33
N ARG A 567 16.77 -15.35 -25.15
CA ARG A 567 17.34 -14.50 -26.23
C ARG A 567 18.78 -14.86 -26.54
N ILE A 568 19.42 -15.66 -25.70
CA ILE A 568 20.74 -16.26 -25.90
C ILE A 568 20.65 -17.78 -25.74
N ALA A 569 21.65 -18.52 -26.23
CA ALA A 569 21.70 -19.97 -26.07
C ALA A 569 22.07 -20.33 -24.62
N GLU A 570 21.24 -21.09 -23.98
CA GLU A 570 21.48 -21.67 -22.66
C GLU A 570 21.55 -23.19 -22.73
N ALA A 571 22.10 -23.82 -21.71
CA ALA A 571 22.20 -25.31 -21.66
C ALA A 571 20.83 -25.97 -21.82
N GLY A 572 20.63 -26.67 -22.95
CA GLY A 572 19.39 -27.36 -23.29
C GLY A 572 18.28 -26.48 -23.88
N ARG A 573 18.51 -25.15 -24.06
CA ARG A 573 17.54 -24.20 -24.66
C ARG A 573 18.20 -23.39 -25.77
N PRO A 574 17.99 -23.70 -27.07
CA PRO A 574 18.42 -22.83 -28.18
C PRO A 574 17.84 -21.43 -28.11
N VAL A 575 18.52 -20.46 -28.74
CA VAL A 575 17.99 -19.07 -28.88
C VAL A 575 16.58 -19.08 -29.48
N GLY A 576 15.69 -18.29 -28.88
CA GLY A 576 14.29 -18.20 -29.33
C GLY A 576 13.40 -19.35 -28.85
N THR A 577 13.89 -20.22 -27.95
CA THR A 577 13.01 -21.20 -27.29
C THR A 577 12.01 -20.43 -26.41
N GLU A 578 10.72 -20.61 -26.67
CA GLU A 578 9.64 -19.98 -25.92
C GLU A 578 8.85 -21.00 -25.13
N ILE A 579 8.69 -20.76 -23.84
CA ILE A 579 7.80 -21.53 -22.96
C ILE A 579 6.54 -20.71 -22.78
N ASN A 580 5.42 -21.23 -23.30
CA ASN A 580 4.11 -20.59 -23.21
C ASN A 580 3.22 -21.35 -22.23
N ASP A 581 2.54 -20.64 -21.35
CA ASP A 581 1.50 -21.18 -20.45
C ASP A 581 0.22 -20.39 -20.58
N ARG A 582 -0.91 -21.12 -20.72
CA ARG A 582 -2.26 -20.55 -20.78
C ARG A 582 -3.11 -21.20 -19.71
N ARG A 583 -3.64 -20.38 -18.82
CA ARG A 583 -4.47 -20.82 -17.70
C ARG A 583 -5.77 -20.05 -17.65
N THR A 584 -6.78 -20.76 -17.18
CA THR A 584 -8.07 -20.18 -16.80
C THR A 584 -8.31 -20.52 -15.33
N LYS A 585 -8.81 -19.54 -14.57
CA LYS A 585 -9.08 -19.74 -13.15
C LYS A 585 -10.37 -19.03 -12.77
N LEU A 586 -11.28 -19.78 -12.15
CA LEU A 586 -12.42 -19.22 -11.45
C LEU A 586 -12.06 -19.09 -9.97
N THR A 587 -12.27 -17.91 -9.40
CA THR A 587 -12.08 -17.65 -7.97
C THR A 587 -13.34 -17.07 -7.36
N GLY A 588 -13.59 -17.41 -6.10
CA GLY A 588 -14.76 -17.02 -5.33
C GLY A 588 -14.42 -16.39 -3.99
N ARG A 589 -15.35 -15.57 -3.50
CA ARG A 589 -15.36 -15.12 -2.11
C ARG A 589 -16.78 -15.03 -1.58
N ALA A 590 -16.91 -15.24 -0.27
CA ALA A 590 -18.16 -15.05 0.44
C ALA A 590 -17.87 -14.53 1.85
N GLY A 591 -18.71 -13.62 2.33
CA GLY A 591 -18.60 -13.08 3.68
C GLY A 591 -19.96 -12.78 4.26
N ALA A 592 -20.08 -12.90 5.57
CA ALA A 592 -21.27 -12.51 6.34
C ALA A 592 -20.83 -11.79 7.61
N LEU A 593 -21.50 -10.70 7.93
CA LEU A 593 -21.26 -9.88 9.10
C LEU A 593 -22.61 -9.48 9.70
N TYR A 594 -22.69 -9.42 11.02
CA TYR A 594 -23.87 -8.94 11.73
C TYR A 594 -23.51 -7.71 12.58
N LEU A 595 -24.16 -6.60 12.34
CA LEU A 595 -23.92 -5.32 13.00
C LEU A 595 -24.88 -5.12 14.17
N PHE A 596 -24.36 -5.12 15.39
CA PHE A 596 -25.14 -4.82 16.58
C PHE A 596 -25.24 -3.30 16.82
N ASP A 597 -26.30 -2.83 17.46
CA ASP A 597 -26.52 -1.41 17.76
C ASP A 597 -25.43 -0.80 18.67
N ASN A 598 -24.73 -1.63 19.43
CA ASN A 598 -23.62 -1.20 20.29
C ASN A 598 -22.28 -1.09 19.55
N GLY A 599 -22.28 -1.23 18.22
CA GLY A 599 -21.08 -1.13 17.38
C GLY A 599 -20.23 -2.40 17.31
N LEU A 600 -20.73 -3.53 17.82
CA LEU A 600 -20.07 -4.83 17.69
C LEU A 600 -20.45 -5.48 16.35
N ALA A 601 -19.48 -6.05 15.64
CA ALA A 601 -19.66 -6.64 14.31
C ALA A 601 -18.87 -7.95 14.16
N PRO A 602 -19.40 -9.12 14.59
CA PRO A 602 -18.82 -10.41 14.28
C PRO A 602 -18.98 -10.73 12.79
N TYR A 603 -17.97 -11.39 12.21
CA TYR A 603 -17.98 -11.81 10.82
C TYR A 603 -17.30 -13.15 10.57
N ILE A 604 -17.65 -13.74 9.44
CA ILE A 604 -16.97 -14.89 8.86
C ILE A 604 -16.79 -14.65 7.37
N SER A 605 -15.65 -15.06 6.82
CA SER A 605 -15.40 -14.99 5.38
C SER A 605 -14.59 -16.16 4.86
N TYR A 606 -14.80 -16.43 3.56
CA TYR A 606 -14.01 -17.33 2.72
C TYR A 606 -13.49 -16.55 1.52
N SER A 607 -12.24 -16.75 1.13
CA SER A 607 -11.63 -16.11 -0.04
C SER A 607 -10.58 -16.98 -0.70
N GLU A 608 -10.36 -16.76 -2.00
CA GLU A 608 -9.43 -17.51 -2.83
C GLU A 608 -8.43 -16.60 -3.52
N SER A 609 -7.25 -17.16 -3.80
CA SER A 609 -6.21 -16.56 -4.64
C SER A 609 -5.56 -17.60 -5.54
N PHE A 610 -4.94 -17.13 -6.62
CA PHE A 610 -4.07 -17.93 -7.46
C PHE A 610 -2.90 -17.10 -7.97
N ASN A 611 -1.80 -17.76 -8.32
CA ASN A 611 -0.67 -17.13 -9.00
C ASN A 611 -0.07 -18.11 -10.01
N PRO A 612 0.10 -17.73 -11.30
CA PRO A 612 0.74 -18.57 -12.30
C PRO A 612 2.16 -18.97 -11.86
N ASN A 613 2.55 -20.18 -12.19
CA ASN A 613 3.86 -20.72 -11.85
C ASN A 613 4.82 -20.51 -13.02
N SER A 614 6.00 -19.97 -12.77
CA SER A 614 7.01 -19.70 -13.81
C SER A 614 7.94 -20.90 -14.10
N TYR A 615 7.67 -22.07 -13.51
CA TYR A 615 8.53 -23.25 -13.61
C TYR A 615 7.88 -24.36 -14.46
N ALA A 616 8.71 -25.27 -14.97
CA ALA A 616 8.28 -26.40 -15.79
C ALA A 616 8.66 -27.75 -15.16
N ASP A 617 7.90 -28.80 -15.53
CA ASP A 617 8.14 -30.19 -15.17
C ASP A 617 9.27 -30.82 -16.02
N SER A 618 9.53 -32.12 -15.81
CA SER A 618 10.55 -32.86 -16.53
C SER A 618 10.30 -33.00 -18.05
N ALA A 619 9.08 -32.80 -18.50
CA ALA A 619 8.69 -32.81 -19.91
C ALA A 619 8.69 -31.39 -20.52
N GLY A 620 9.02 -30.37 -19.74
CA GLY A 620 8.97 -28.96 -20.17
C GLY A 620 7.57 -28.34 -20.10
N ASN A 621 6.58 -29.00 -19.50
CA ASN A 621 5.25 -28.43 -19.34
C ASN A 621 5.24 -27.47 -18.16
N PRO A 622 4.58 -26.28 -18.27
CA PRO A 622 4.39 -25.37 -17.16
C PRO A 622 3.64 -26.02 -16.00
N LEU A 623 4.07 -25.75 -14.77
CA LEU A 623 3.44 -26.27 -13.55
C LEU A 623 2.04 -25.67 -13.34
N ALA A 624 1.21 -26.36 -12.55
CA ALA A 624 -0.07 -25.82 -12.11
C ALA A 624 0.14 -24.51 -11.34
N PRO A 625 -0.78 -23.52 -11.47
CA PRO A 625 -0.76 -22.32 -10.64
C PRO A 625 -0.73 -22.65 -9.15
N THR A 626 -0.05 -21.82 -8.38
CA THR A 626 -0.17 -21.85 -6.92
C THR A 626 -1.56 -21.36 -6.54
N ASP A 627 -2.29 -22.12 -5.72
CA ASP A 627 -3.62 -21.81 -5.24
C ASP A 627 -3.58 -21.47 -3.74
N GLY A 628 -4.34 -20.46 -3.33
CA GLY A 628 -4.51 -20.07 -1.93
C GLY A 628 -5.99 -20.03 -1.56
N THR A 629 -6.34 -20.58 -0.38
CA THR A 629 -7.69 -20.50 0.19
C THR A 629 -7.60 -20.02 1.63
N GLN A 630 -8.59 -19.23 2.06
CA GLN A 630 -8.64 -18.74 3.44
C GLN A 630 -10.05 -18.85 4.03
N TRP A 631 -10.08 -19.26 5.30
CA TRP A 631 -11.19 -19.00 6.21
C TRP A 631 -10.76 -17.98 7.26
N GLU A 632 -11.62 -16.99 7.51
CA GLU A 632 -11.40 -15.98 8.53
C GLU A 632 -12.68 -15.80 9.36
N VAL A 633 -12.52 -15.77 10.68
CA VAL A 633 -13.58 -15.41 11.64
C VAL A 633 -13.06 -14.25 12.45
N GLY A 634 -13.83 -13.18 12.55
CA GLY A 634 -13.39 -12.01 13.29
C GLY A 634 -14.51 -11.28 14.00
N LEU A 635 -14.07 -10.32 14.77
CA LEU A 635 -14.90 -9.42 15.56
C LEU A 635 -14.36 -8.01 15.39
N LYS A 636 -15.21 -7.09 14.97
CA LYS A 636 -14.91 -5.65 14.96
C LYS A 636 -15.75 -4.97 16.00
N TYR A 637 -15.21 -3.91 16.58
CA TYR A 637 -15.92 -3.11 17.56
C TYR A 637 -15.59 -1.63 17.38
N GLN A 638 -16.60 -0.85 17.10
CA GLN A 638 -16.54 0.62 17.06
C GLN A 638 -17.54 1.17 18.06
N PRO A 639 -17.07 1.75 19.20
CA PRO A 639 -17.96 2.34 20.18
C PRO A 639 -18.84 3.42 19.53
N PRO A 640 -20.16 3.43 19.79
CA PRO A 640 -21.05 4.41 19.21
C PRO A 640 -20.60 5.86 19.47
N GLY A 641 -20.63 6.70 18.42
CA GLY A 641 -20.22 8.11 18.47
C GLY A 641 -18.71 8.33 18.49
N THR A 642 -17.91 7.33 18.18
CA THR A 642 -16.45 7.44 18.02
C THR A 642 -15.99 6.79 16.72
N ASP A 643 -14.79 7.19 16.24
CA ASP A 643 -14.09 6.52 15.13
C ASP A 643 -13.06 5.50 15.62
N ASN A 644 -13.08 5.15 16.91
CA ASN A 644 -12.19 4.13 17.48
C ASN A 644 -12.59 2.75 16.95
N LEU A 645 -11.61 2.02 16.40
CA LEU A 645 -11.86 0.71 15.82
C LEU A 645 -10.96 -0.35 16.46
N PHE A 646 -11.58 -1.41 16.95
CA PHE A 646 -10.92 -2.60 17.45
C PHE A 646 -11.24 -3.78 16.53
N THR A 647 -10.24 -4.51 16.12
CA THR A 647 -10.39 -5.71 15.28
C THR A 647 -9.67 -6.89 15.91
N ALA A 648 -10.34 -8.02 15.98
CA ALA A 648 -9.77 -9.32 16.34
C ALA A 648 -10.11 -10.31 15.23
N SER A 649 -9.15 -11.02 14.67
CA SER A 649 -9.38 -12.01 13.62
C SER A 649 -8.60 -13.29 13.87
N LEU A 650 -9.24 -14.42 13.63
CA LEU A 650 -8.66 -15.74 13.53
C LEU A 650 -8.68 -16.15 12.07
N PHE A 651 -7.54 -16.54 11.54
CA PHE A 651 -7.42 -16.92 10.14
C PHE A 651 -6.75 -18.28 9.98
N ARG A 652 -7.08 -18.94 8.88
CA ARG A 652 -6.34 -20.07 8.34
C ARG A 652 -6.25 -19.92 6.82
N VAL A 653 -5.01 -19.91 6.32
CA VAL A 653 -4.66 -19.86 4.91
C VAL A 653 -3.96 -21.14 4.53
N ASP A 654 -4.45 -21.85 3.54
CA ASP A 654 -3.80 -23.00 2.93
C ASP A 654 -3.34 -22.60 1.51
N GLN A 655 -2.04 -22.78 1.21
CA GLN A 655 -1.44 -22.57 -0.10
C GLN A 655 -0.96 -23.91 -0.64
N GLU A 656 -1.29 -24.23 -1.90
CA GLU A 656 -0.95 -25.47 -2.57
C GLU A 656 -0.24 -25.22 -3.90
N ASN A 657 0.30 -26.30 -4.50
CA ASN A 657 0.99 -26.31 -5.79
C ASN A 657 2.27 -25.45 -5.81
N LEU A 658 2.95 -25.31 -4.68
CA LEU A 658 4.25 -24.66 -4.64
C LEU A 658 5.28 -25.46 -5.45
N ALA A 659 6.04 -24.75 -6.28
CA ALA A 659 7.11 -25.37 -7.06
C ALA A 659 8.22 -25.83 -6.13
N THR A 660 8.56 -27.13 -6.23
CA THR A 660 9.65 -27.73 -5.49
C THR A 660 10.60 -28.43 -6.46
N LYS A 661 11.89 -28.46 -6.14
CA LYS A 661 12.92 -29.10 -6.94
C LYS A 661 13.80 -29.97 -6.04
N LEU A 662 14.00 -31.22 -6.44
CA LEU A 662 15.00 -32.09 -5.79
C LEU A 662 16.43 -31.66 -6.19
N PRO A 663 17.43 -31.79 -5.31
CA PRO A 663 18.81 -31.38 -5.58
C PRO A 663 19.44 -31.92 -6.85
N GLN A 664 19.07 -33.16 -7.23
CA GLN A 664 19.61 -33.85 -8.41
C GLN A 664 18.74 -33.70 -9.67
N GLU A 665 17.60 -33.03 -9.58
CA GLU A 665 16.70 -32.82 -10.69
C GLU A 665 16.94 -31.43 -11.32
N ASN A 666 16.79 -31.33 -12.63
CA ASN A 666 16.84 -30.07 -13.38
C ASN A 666 15.44 -29.55 -13.73
N PHE A 667 14.40 -30.10 -13.12
CA PHE A 667 12.99 -29.71 -13.31
C PHE A 667 12.29 -29.53 -11.97
N TYR A 668 11.09 -28.95 -12.00
CA TYR A 668 10.27 -28.67 -10.82
C TYR A 668 9.01 -29.52 -10.78
N ARG A 669 8.40 -29.63 -9.59
CA ARG A 669 7.10 -30.29 -9.35
C ARG A 669 6.21 -29.36 -8.54
N ALA A 670 4.93 -29.27 -8.86
CA ALA A 670 3.93 -28.49 -8.10
C ALA A 670 3.34 -29.36 -6.96
N VAL A 671 4.14 -29.71 -5.97
CA VAL A 671 3.74 -30.64 -4.90
C VAL A 671 3.84 -30.03 -3.49
N GLY A 672 4.50 -28.88 -3.35
CA GLY A 672 4.64 -28.18 -2.07
C GLY A 672 3.33 -27.59 -1.59
N ALA A 673 3.15 -27.51 -0.27
CA ALA A 673 2.04 -26.80 0.36
C ALA A 673 2.47 -26.20 1.69
N VAL A 674 1.91 -25.02 1.98
CA VAL A 674 2.13 -24.27 3.21
C VAL A 674 0.78 -23.97 3.84
N ARG A 675 0.68 -24.09 5.16
CA ARG A 675 -0.45 -23.65 5.97
C ARG A 675 -0.02 -22.55 6.91
N SER A 676 -0.75 -21.45 6.94
CA SER A 676 -0.61 -20.39 7.92
C SER A 676 -1.91 -20.21 8.69
N GLN A 677 -1.85 -20.19 10.01
CA GLN A 677 -3.01 -19.93 10.86
C GLN A 677 -2.61 -19.03 12.03
N GLY A 678 -3.55 -18.22 12.53
CA GLY A 678 -3.16 -17.30 13.59
C GLY A 678 -4.27 -16.44 14.13
N LEU A 679 -3.85 -15.54 15.02
CA LEU A 679 -4.65 -14.50 15.65
C LEU A 679 -4.02 -13.13 15.35
N GLU A 680 -4.83 -12.19 14.92
CA GLU A 680 -4.46 -10.79 14.79
C GLU A 680 -5.38 -9.92 15.66
N LEU A 681 -4.78 -9.00 16.40
CA LEU A 681 -5.47 -7.97 17.18
C LEU A 681 -4.99 -6.61 16.73
N GLU A 682 -5.89 -5.68 16.51
CA GLU A 682 -5.60 -4.32 16.09
C GLU A 682 -6.52 -3.34 16.82
N ALA A 683 -5.97 -2.20 17.23
CA ALA A 683 -6.71 -1.14 17.88
C ALA A 683 -6.23 0.22 17.37
N HIS A 684 -7.14 1.01 16.81
CA HIS A 684 -6.95 2.42 16.45
C HIS A 684 -7.84 3.25 17.38
N MET A 685 -7.22 4.08 18.21
CA MET A 685 -7.93 4.78 19.29
C MET A 685 -7.57 6.26 19.33
N GLN A 686 -8.58 7.10 19.33
CA GLN A 686 -8.54 8.48 19.81
C GLN A 686 -9.07 8.49 21.23
N LEU A 687 -8.20 8.37 22.24
CA LEU A 687 -8.61 8.23 23.65
C LEU A 687 -9.08 9.56 24.25
N THR A 688 -8.49 10.65 23.81
CA THR A 688 -8.93 12.03 24.09
C THR A 688 -8.69 12.86 22.83
N ASP A 689 -9.16 14.10 22.78
CA ASP A 689 -8.89 15.01 21.64
C ASP A 689 -7.38 15.16 21.36
N ASN A 690 -6.54 14.88 22.35
CA ASN A 690 -5.10 15.07 22.31
C ASN A 690 -4.28 13.77 22.29
N LEU A 691 -4.87 12.61 22.59
CA LEU A 691 -4.14 11.34 22.70
C LEU A 691 -4.64 10.32 21.68
N LYS A 692 -3.77 9.96 20.75
CA LYS A 692 -3.96 8.89 19.77
C LYS A 692 -3.12 7.68 20.18
N VAL A 693 -3.67 6.48 20.04
CA VAL A 693 -2.97 5.23 20.35
C VAL A 693 -3.26 4.17 19.30
N LEU A 694 -2.20 3.54 18.78
CA LEU A 694 -2.26 2.37 17.94
C LEU A 694 -1.70 1.17 18.70
N GLY A 695 -2.38 0.04 18.65
CA GLY A 695 -1.90 -1.20 19.24
C GLY A 695 -2.11 -2.38 18.30
N SER A 696 -1.11 -3.24 18.17
CA SER A 696 -1.24 -4.45 17.39
C SER A 696 -0.58 -5.65 18.05
N TYR A 697 -1.14 -6.83 17.82
CA TYR A 697 -0.55 -8.11 18.18
C TYR A 697 -0.87 -9.14 17.12
N THR A 698 0.11 -9.98 16.81
CA THR A 698 -0.02 -11.09 15.87
C THR A 698 0.60 -12.34 16.46
N PHE A 699 -0.13 -13.43 16.38
CA PHE A 699 0.36 -14.79 16.51
C PHE A 699 0.18 -15.49 15.16
N THR A 700 1.26 -16.01 14.58
CA THR A 700 1.24 -16.78 13.32
C THR A 700 1.92 -18.11 13.51
N ASP A 701 1.20 -19.20 13.24
CA ASP A 701 1.72 -20.55 13.17
C ASP A 701 1.68 -20.99 11.71
N ILE A 702 2.86 -21.00 11.08
CA ILE A 702 3.02 -21.33 9.66
C ILE A 702 3.94 -22.52 9.50
N GLU A 703 3.54 -23.48 8.67
CA GLU A 703 4.27 -24.74 8.45
C GLU A 703 4.18 -25.22 7.00
N TYR A 704 5.17 -25.95 6.56
CA TYR A 704 5.06 -26.79 5.37
C TYR A 704 4.11 -27.95 5.65
N SER A 705 2.91 -27.92 5.11
CA SER A 705 1.89 -28.96 5.32
C SER A 705 2.11 -30.20 4.44
N LYS A 706 2.83 -30.04 3.33
CA LYS A 706 3.40 -31.11 2.50
C LYS A 706 4.90 -30.90 2.40
N SER A 707 5.66 -31.99 2.26
CA SER A 707 7.12 -31.89 2.18
C SER A 707 7.54 -31.04 0.99
N MET A 708 8.33 -30.01 1.25
CA MET A 708 9.15 -29.33 0.25
C MET A 708 10.59 -29.75 0.50
N VAL A 709 11.31 -30.10 -0.53
CA VAL A 709 12.70 -30.53 -0.38
C VAL A 709 13.60 -29.31 -0.36
N SER A 710 14.40 -29.17 0.69
CA SER A 710 15.42 -28.13 0.76
C SER A 710 16.65 -28.50 -0.06
N THR A 711 17.19 -27.54 -0.80
CA THR A 711 18.33 -27.74 -1.71
C THR A 711 19.61 -27.03 -1.24
N LEU A 712 19.62 -26.45 -0.04
CA LEU A 712 20.67 -25.50 0.33
C LEU A 712 21.81 -26.08 1.16
N SER A 713 21.69 -27.32 1.69
CA SER A 713 22.72 -27.86 2.58
C SER A 713 23.80 -28.67 1.82
N THR A 714 23.42 -29.58 0.93
CA THR A 714 24.34 -30.27 -0.02
C THR A 714 23.55 -30.78 -1.22
N PRO A 715 24.18 -30.99 -2.41
CA PRO A 715 23.49 -31.53 -3.58
C PRO A 715 22.95 -32.98 -3.43
N THR A 716 23.25 -33.65 -2.33
CA THR A 716 22.90 -35.06 -2.10
C THR A 716 21.84 -35.29 -1.03
N ASP A 717 21.53 -34.27 -0.20
CA ASP A 717 20.64 -34.47 0.94
C ASP A 717 19.23 -33.96 0.63
N VAL A 718 18.31 -34.92 0.59
CA VAL A 718 16.86 -34.65 0.54
C VAL A 718 16.38 -34.56 1.97
N ILE A 719 16.07 -33.34 2.44
CA ILE A 719 15.54 -33.12 3.79
C ILE A 719 14.04 -32.92 3.69
N GLU A 720 13.26 -33.75 4.37
CA GLU A 720 11.83 -33.56 4.57
C GLU A 720 11.60 -32.44 5.57
N ASN A 721 10.99 -31.33 5.11
CA ASN A 721 10.68 -30.17 5.96
C ASN A 721 9.20 -30.06 6.34
N LYS A 722 8.39 -31.10 6.14
CA LYS A 722 7.00 -31.14 6.59
C LYS A 722 6.91 -30.91 8.10
N GLY A 723 6.07 -29.95 8.51
CA GLY A 723 5.90 -29.52 9.90
C GLY A 723 6.87 -28.43 10.33
N ASN A 724 7.89 -28.10 9.50
CA ASN A 724 8.79 -26.99 9.76
C ASN A 724 8.17 -25.67 9.31
N SER A 725 8.57 -24.59 9.96
CA SER A 725 8.16 -23.23 9.57
C SER A 725 9.07 -22.71 8.45
N PRO A 726 8.54 -21.98 7.46
CA PRO A 726 9.35 -21.22 6.50
C PRO A 726 10.23 -20.18 7.22
N THR A 727 11.32 -19.81 6.55
CA THR A 727 12.17 -18.69 6.97
C THR A 727 11.40 -17.36 6.88
N GLN A 728 11.91 -16.30 7.54
CA GLN A 728 11.32 -14.96 7.50
C GLN A 728 9.86 -14.87 8.02
N ALA A 729 9.44 -15.81 8.86
CA ALA A 729 8.10 -15.90 9.40
C ALA A 729 8.13 -15.90 10.95
N PRO A 730 8.18 -14.73 11.61
CA PRO A 730 8.17 -14.65 13.06
C PRO A 730 6.83 -15.12 13.65
N ARG A 731 6.88 -15.91 14.73
CA ARG A 731 5.69 -16.48 15.35
C ARG A 731 4.84 -15.46 16.12
N HIS A 732 5.48 -14.47 16.72
CA HIS A 732 4.84 -13.41 17.50
C HIS A 732 5.35 -12.04 17.05
N MET A 733 4.43 -11.11 16.86
CA MET A 733 4.76 -9.70 16.66
C MET A 733 3.80 -8.86 17.52
N ALA A 734 4.32 -7.75 18.06
CA ALA A 734 3.50 -6.80 18.80
C ALA A 734 4.00 -5.39 18.59
N SER A 735 3.10 -4.43 18.52
CA SER A 735 3.48 -3.02 18.44
C SER A 735 2.51 -2.13 19.21
N LEU A 736 3.04 -1.02 19.71
CA LEU A 736 2.29 0.03 20.37
C LEU A 736 2.88 1.37 19.97
N TRP A 737 2.05 2.30 19.53
CA TRP A 737 2.42 3.70 19.27
C TRP A 737 1.43 4.61 19.98
N ALA A 738 1.91 5.66 20.62
CA ALA A 738 1.08 6.72 21.19
C ALA A 738 1.60 8.08 20.75
N ASP A 739 0.70 9.00 20.41
CA ASP A 739 0.99 10.40 20.09
C ASP A 739 0.12 11.30 20.97
N TYR A 740 0.76 12.29 21.59
CA TYR A 740 0.11 13.26 22.47
C TYR A 740 0.39 14.70 22.02
N LYS A 741 -0.68 15.44 21.73
CA LYS A 741 -0.64 16.87 21.41
C LYS A 741 -0.94 17.69 22.66
N PHE A 742 -0.05 18.60 23.06
CA PHE A 742 -0.25 19.47 24.20
C PHE A 742 -1.11 20.68 23.80
N ASP A 743 -2.07 21.03 24.68
CA ASP A 743 -2.98 22.18 24.55
C ASP A 743 -2.82 23.20 25.70
N SER A 744 -1.91 22.93 26.65
CA SER A 744 -1.64 23.85 27.75
C SER A 744 -0.88 25.07 27.27
N ALA A 745 -1.20 26.26 27.79
CA ALA A 745 -0.63 27.54 27.34
C ALA A 745 0.90 27.59 27.22
N ALA A 746 1.61 26.81 28.04
CA ALA A 746 3.09 26.75 28.02
C ALA A 746 3.66 25.78 26.98
N LEU A 747 2.90 24.78 26.56
CA LEU A 747 3.31 23.69 25.66
C LEU A 747 2.42 23.58 24.42
N ASP A 748 1.52 24.56 24.21
CA ASP A 748 0.60 24.55 23.05
C ASP A 748 1.40 24.45 21.74
N GLY A 749 0.98 23.51 20.90
CA GLY A 749 1.66 23.19 19.64
C GLY A 749 2.73 22.07 19.73
N LEU A 750 3.13 21.67 20.94
CA LEU A 750 4.05 20.53 21.11
C LEU A 750 3.30 19.22 20.92
N ARG A 751 3.92 18.29 20.17
CA ARG A 751 3.48 16.91 19.99
C ARG A 751 4.62 15.98 20.41
N LEU A 752 4.28 14.92 21.14
CA LEU A 752 5.23 13.87 21.52
C LEU A 752 4.66 12.51 21.12
N GLY A 753 5.37 11.81 20.27
CA GLY A 753 5.06 10.44 19.86
C GLY A 753 6.10 9.45 20.39
N GLY A 754 5.66 8.24 20.65
CA GLY A 754 6.58 7.16 21.05
C GLY A 754 5.97 5.80 20.78
N GLY A 755 6.82 4.84 20.39
CA GLY A 755 6.40 3.51 20.03
C GLY A 755 7.39 2.42 20.40
N MET A 756 6.85 1.21 20.48
CA MET A 756 7.60 -0.03 20.69
C MET A 756 7.15 -1.06 19.66
N ARG A 757 8.11 -1.79 19.08
CA ARG A 757 7.88 -2.89 18.15
C ARG A 757 8.66 -4.11 18.61
N TYR A 758 7.97 -5.20 18.86
CA TYR A 758 8.53 -6.50 19.16
C TYR A 758 8.33 -7.46 18.00
N VAL A 759 9.40 -8.11 17.57
CA VAL A 759 9.38 -9.20 16.60
C VAL A 759 9.99 -10.43 17.25
N GLY A 760 9.20 -11.49 17.33
CA GLY A 760 9.62 -12.77 17.88
C GLY A 760 10.66 -13.47 17.02
N TYR A 761 11.18 -14.59 17.50
CA TYR A 761 12.13 -15.39 16.71
C TYR A 761 11.50 -15.91 15.41
N SER A 762 12.33 -16.02 14.38
CA SER A 762 12.04 -16.78 13.15
C SER A 762 13.12 -17.85 12.93
N TRP A 763 12.98 -18.68 11.90
CA TRP A 763 13.99 -19.66 11.56
C TRP A 763 14.92 -19.12 10.47
N ALA A 764 16.21 -19.46 10.57
CA ALA A 764 17.24 -19.06 9.62
C ALA A 764 17.33 -20.02 8.43
N ASP A 765 16.73 -21.19 8.53
CA ASP A 765 16.73 -22.25 7.52
C ASP A 765 15.41 -23.00 7.49
N ALA A 766 15.11 -23.65 6.37
CA ALA A 766 13.89 -24.45 6.19
C ALA A 766 13.88 -25.76 7.01
N GLU A 767 15.03 -26.20 7.51
CA GLU A 767 15.22 -27.35 8.37
C GLU A 767 14.91 -27.04 9.83
N ASN A 768 14.77 -25.76 10.17
CA ASN A 768 14.52 -25.24 11.52
C ASN A 768 15.65 -25.61 12.51
N THR A 769 16.88 -25.57 12.07
CA THR A 769 18.05 -25.89 12.91
C THR A 769 18.54 -24.71 13.72
N LEU A 770 18.39 -23.48 13.18
CA LEU A 770 18.88 -22.25 13.80
C LEU A 770 17.79 -21.19 13.89
N LYS A 771 17.64 -20.58 15.08
CA LYS A 771 16.74 -19.46 15.29
C LYS A 771 17.45 -18.13 15.08
N VAL A 772 16.81 -17.22 14.33
CA VAL A 772 17.09 -15.79 14.37
C VAL A 772 16.51 -15.24 15.68
N PRO A 773 17.27 -14.59 16.54
CA PRO A 773 16.79 -14.08 17.83
C PRO A 773 15.67 -13.05 17.67
N SER A 774 14.77 -12.99 18.66
CA SER A 774 13.78 -11.90 18.76
C SER A 774 14.45 -10.57 19.05
N TYR A 775 13.81 -9.47 18.66
CA TYR A 775 14.26 -8.11 18.94
C TYR A 775 13.10 -7.18 19.32
N THR A 776 13.45 -6.10 20.04
CA THR A 776 12.51 -5.04 20.42
C THR A 776 13.11 -3.69 20.07
N LEU A 777 12.38 -2.89 19.30
CA LEU A 777 12.80 -1.57 18.86
C LEU A 777 11.90 -0.51 19.48
N PHE A 778 12.49 0.64 19.78
CA PHE A 778 11.77 1.82 20.28
C PHE A 778 11.90 2.95 19.28
N ASP A 779 10.78 3.64 19.01
CA ASP A 779 10.73 4.79 18.12
C ASP A 779 10.19 6.00 18.90
N ALA A 780 10.56 7.22 18.49
CA ALA A 780 10.08 8.45 19.10
C ALA A 780 9.91 9.55 18.06
N SER A 781 8.97 10.48 18.33
CA SER A 781 8.81 11.71 17.56
C SER A 781 8.59 12.91 18.48
N ILE A 782 9.08 14.08 18.05
CA ILE A 782 8.80 15.36 18.66
C ILE A 782 8.38 16.30 17.53
N GLY A 783 7.17 16.86 17.62
CA GLY A 783 6.66 17.85 16.69
C GLY A 783 6.37 19.18 17.40
N TYR A 784 6.56 20.30 16.71
CA TYR A 784 6.18 21.61 17.23
C TYR A 784 5.65 22.54 16.13
N ASP A 785 4.40 22.99 16.31
CA ASP A 785 3.79 24.02 15.48
C ASP A 785 4.32 25.41 15.90
N LEU A 786 5.24 25.96 15.12
CA LEU A 786 5.83 27.26 15.36
C LEU A 786 4.85 28.42 15.14
N GLY A 787 3.68 28.19 14.56
CA GLY A 787 2.58 29.16 14.49
C GLY A 787 2.17 29.65 15.87
N LYS A 788 2.26 28.80 16.89
CA LYS A 788 1.99 29.13 18.30
C LYS A 788 2.95 30.15 18.90
N VAL A 789 4.13 30.31 18.32
CA VAL A 789 5.15 31.30 18.72
C VAL A 789 5.33 32.40 17.66
N GLY A 790 4.37 32.56 16.73
CA GLY A 790 4.31 33.63 15.75
C GLY A 790 4.85 33.35 14.36
N LEU A 791 5.39 32.15 14.11
CA LEU A 791 5.86 31.73 12.79
C LEU A 791 4.77 30.89 12.11
N LYS A 792 3.69 31.56 11.68
CA LYS A 792 2.53 30.89 11.08
C LYS A 792 2.91 30.00 9.91
N GLY A 793 2.33 28.79 9.88
CA GLY A 793 2.51 27.79 8.82
C GLY A 793 3.84 27.00 8.90
N VAL A 794 4.69 27.27 9.90
CA VAL A 794 5.96 26.52 10.09
C VAL A 794 5.76 25.42 11.12
N ASP A 795 5.99 24.16 10.72
CA ASP A 795 6.02 22.97 11.59
C ASP A 795 7.44 22.37 11.58
N VAL A 796 7.90 21.95 12.74
CA VAL A 796 9.18 21.26 12.89
C VAL A 796 8.94 19.89 13.51
N ARG A 797 9.55 18.85 12.94
CA ARG A 797 9.43 17.48 13.44
C ARG A 797 10.79 16.82 13.53
N LEU A 798 11.02 16.09 14.61
CA LEU A 798 12.16 15.24 14.83
C LEU A 798 11.66 13.81 15.02
N ASN A 799 12.06 12.89 14.16
CA ASN A 799 11.73 11.47 14.23
C ASN A 799 13.01 10.68 14.56
N ALA A 800 12.90 9.68 15.43
CA ALA A 800 13.96 8.75 15.76
C ALA A 800 13.43 7.32 15.72
N ASN A 801 13.93 6.51 14.79
CA ASN A 801 13.63 5.09 14.66
C ASN A 801 14.78 4.27 15.25
N ASN A 802 14.47 3.12 15.89
CA ASN A 802 15.44 2.34 16.66
C ASN A 802 16.24 3.22 17.65
N LEU A 803 15.52 3.94 18.51
CA LEU A 803 16.06 4.96 19.43
C LEU A 803 17.22 4.43 20.28
N THR A 804 17.17 3.19 20.72
CA THR A 804 18.18 2.53 21.54
C THR A 804 19.41 2.06 20.75
N ASN A 805 19.37 2.15 19.43
CA ASN A 805 20.40 1.65 18.51
C ASN A 805 20.67 0.14 18.72
N GLU A 806 19.59 -0.64 18.83
CA GLU A 806 19.69 -2.09 18.92
C GLU A 806 20.30 -2.65 17.63
N SER A 807 21.34 -3.46 17.76
CA SER A 807 21.95 -4.19 16.64
C SER A 807 21.35 -5.59 16.57
N TYR A 808 20.66 -5.89 15.49
CA TYR A 808 19.90 -7.13 15.35
C TYR A 808 19.99 -7.69 13.92
N VAL A 809 19.71 -8.98 13.80
CA VAL A 809 19.44 -9.63 12.52
C VAL A 809 17.94 -9.58 12.28
N ALA A 810 17.52 -8.93 11.22
CA ALA A 810 16.09 -8.77 10.90
C ALA A 810 15.45 -10.10 10.54
N SER A 811 16.12 -10.88 9.71
CA SER A 811 15.75 -12.25 9.30
C SER A 811 16.90 -12.93 8.57
N CYS A 812 16.71 -14.20 8.22
CA CYS A 812 17.56 -14.93 7.28
C CYS A 812 16.68 -15.59 6.22
N ALA A 813 17.12 -15.57 4.96
CA ALA A 813 16.53 -16.39 3.90
C ALA A 813 17.12 -17.82 3.90
N SER A 814 18.37 -17.94 4.33
CA SER A 814 19.09 -19.21 4.57
C SER A 814 20.26 -18.96 5.52
N LEU A 815 20.96 -20.03 5.94
CA LEU A 815 22.16 -19.92 6.80
C LEU A 815 23.29 -19.05 6.20
N ASN A 816 23.31 -18.86 4.88
CA ASN A 816 24.30 -18.04 4.19
C ASN A 816 23.83 -16.59 3.94
N PHE A 817 22.54 -16.32 4.12
CA PHE A 817 21.92 -15.03 3.80
C PHE A 817 21.06 -14.56 4.98
N CYS A 818 21.69 -13.93 5.95
CA CYS A 818 21.06 -13.20 7.03
C CYS A 818 21.20 -11.69 6.79
N TYR A 819 20.20 -10.94 7.15
CA TYR A 819 20.08 -9.51 6.85
C TYR A 819 20.15 -8.70 8.13
N MET A 820 21.11 -7.75 8.18
CA MET A 820 21.27 -6.85 9.33
C MET A 820 20.09 -5.87 9.36
N GLY A 821 19.53 -5.67 10.54
CA GLY A 821 18.45 -4.71 10.75
C GLY A 821 18.89 -3.25 10.66
N GLU A 822 17.92 -2.36 10.51
CA GLU A 822 18.17 -0.92 10.46
C GLU A 822 18.72 -0.40 11.79
N GLU A 823 19.81 0.34 11.74
CA GLU A 823 20.36 1.07 12.88
C GLU A 823 19.47 2.27 13.24
N ARG A 824 19.85 2.99 14.30
CA ARG A 824 19.15 4.21 14.69
C ARG A 824 19.20 5.25 13.57
N ASN A 825 18.02 5.63 13.09
CA ASN A 825 17.84 6.72 12.16
C ASN A 825 17.15 7.90 12.88
N VAL A 826 17.75 9.10 12.78
CA VAL A 826 17.20 10.34 13.32
C VAL A 826 17.10 11.34 12.18
N ALA A 827 15.90 11.87 11.95
CA ALA A 827 15.64 12.87 10.92
C ALA A 827 14.87 14.06 11.49
N ALA A 828 15.30 15.26 11.14
CA ALA A 828 14.64 16.52 11.45
C ALA A 828 14.05 17.10 10.16
N THR A 829 12.75 17.37 10.17
CA THR A 829 12.02 17.97 9.03
C THR A 829 11.45 19.32 9.46
N VAL A 830 11.66 20.32 8.65
CA VAL A 830 10.99 21.62 8.75
C VAL A 830 10.09 21.77 7.54
N SER A 831 8.81 22.00 7.76
CA SER A 831 7.83 22.30 6.70
C SER A 831 7.25 23.71 6.87
N TYR A 832 6.98 24.35 5.74
CA TYR A 832 6.32 25.65 5.68
C TYR A 832 5.13 25.60 4.72
N GLN A 833 3.96 25.87 5.26
CA GLN A 833 2.71 25.96 4.52
C GLN A 833 2.27 27.42 4.42
N PHE A 834 1.90 27.91 3.19
CA PHE A 834 1.56 29.31 2.91
C PHE A 834 0.42 29.46 1.90
#